data_359664f66d932649a35b7c035746023d
#
_entry.id   359664f66d932649a35b7c035746023d
#
_cell.length_a   1.000
_cell.length_b   1.000
_cell.length_c   1.000
_cell.angle_alpha   90.00
_cell.angle_beta   90.00
_cell.angle_gamma   90.00
#
_symmetry.space_group_name_H-M   'P 1'
#
loop_
_entity.id
_entity.type
_entity.pdbx_description
1 polymer ?
#
loop_
_entity_poly.entity_id
_entity_poly.type
_entity_poly.pdbx_seq_one_letter_code
_entity_poly.pdbx_strand_id
1 'polypeptide(L)'
;LVFLLVLFLVLDGQAQRKKVGLVLSGGGAKGVAHIGVLKVLEEAGIPIDYIAGTSMGSIVGALYAIGYDSHIMDSLVRAQDWMFLLSDKVYRYNLPFSEKEETEKYLVSVPIKNNRELKIPSGFISGQNIYNLFSDLTIGYHDSLDFKKLPIPFACVASNLVDGKEVIQDCGVLPLAMRASMAIPGAFAPVKRDGMVLVDGGISNNFPVDIAKAMGADIIIGVDVQAELKDAAGLESVMGIIDQMTSFLGIQKYEENKKMVNIYIKPDVYPYSAASFSSSAIDTLIMRGEEVARSQWDELMKLKKELGIPENQAPKRVIDDIILVNDTVMIEHVHLSGINERDEKWLRKKIRIKDYSRITLDDLHEAIAELYGIGAFSSVSYKLSGGPVYNLELILKQKSMSSLNLGFRFDSEEMAAILLNTTITHKDLRGSRLSLTGRLSMNPYVKLNYSLGNTFLRRFELGYMFKYNNLDIYTKGKKTDNVDYGVHRVNLGVSDIYFRNFKMQLGARYEYYNYESFLFSDKDHNITVKPEGFFSYYGLAHLETFDKRYYPTRGVSLKVDYSLYTDNLITYNDGAPFSAIGLDFESVLSITRRVKFIPSIYGRVLIGHDVPYPYLNCMGGDVAGRYVDQQLPFLGIQHLEIFDNSVVVAKIALRYNIGRNHYVSLAGNYAKQVINSEQFELLNKDNDVLR
;
A
#
# COMPACT_ATOMS: atom_id res chain seq x y z
N LEU A 1 -34.63 -11.58 69.16
CA LEU A 1 -35.22 -11.08 67.87
C LEU A 1 -34.66 -9.68 67.52
N VAL A 2 -34.60 -8.74 68.46
CA VAL A 2 -34.08 -7.37 68.28
C VAL A 2 -32.60 -7.37 67.91
N PHE A 3 -31.77 -8.29 68.48
CA PHE A 3 -30.35 -8.43 68.17
C PHE A 3 -30.10 -9.00 66.76
N LEU A 4 -30.99 -9.89 66.29
CA LEU A 4 -30.98 -10.41 64.92
C LEU A 4 -31.42 -9.34 63.88
N LEU A 5 -32.36 -8.46 64.24
CA LEU A 5 -32.82 -7.37 63.42
C LEU A 5 -31.76 -6.26 63.26
N VAL A 6 -30.98 -6.00 64.35
CA VAL A 6 -29.84 -5.05 64.27
C VAL A 6 -28.67 -5.62 63.47
N LEU A 7 -28.45 -6.96 63.54
CA LEU A 7 -27.40 -7.62 62.75
C LEU A 7 -27.76 -7.62 61.22
N PHE A 8 -29.04 -7.69 60.86
CA PHE A 8 -29.49 -7.58 59.47
C PHE A 8 -29.41 -6.13 58.94
N LEU A 9 -29.53 -5.11 59.80
CA LEU A 9 -29.39 -3.70 59.39
C LEU A 9 -27.94 -3.23 59.27
N VAL A 10 -26.96 -4.00 59.78
CA VAL A 10 -25.53 -3.69 59.66
C VAL A 10 -24.88 -4.36 58.43
N LEU A 11 -25.58 -5.37 57.85
CA LEU A 11 -25.05 -6.10 56.68
C LEU A 11 -25.34 -5.47 55.33
N ASP A 12 -26.24 -4.45 55.24
CA ASP A 12 -26.63 -3.82 53.96
C ASP A 12 -26.02 -2.44 53.72
N GLY A 13 -24.95 -2.05 54.40
CA GLY A 13 -24.40 -0.72 54.37
C GLY A 13 -22.98 -0.58 53.73
N GLN A 14 -22.54 -1.50 52.90
CA GLN A 14 -21.43 -1.14 52.01
C GLN A 14 -21.98 -0.25 50.88
N ALA A 15 -21.95 1.07 51.06
CA ALA A 15 -22.22 2.02 50.01
C ALA A 15 -21.36 1.64 48.82
N GLN A 16 -22.00 1.19 47.75
CA GLN A 16 -21.29 0.83 46.52
C GLN A 16 -20.49 2.04 46.07
N ARG A 17 -19.17 1.86 45.87
CA ARG A 17 -18.30 2.91 45.38
C ARG A 17 -18.90 3.58 44.11
N LYS A 18 -18.83 4.90 44.02
CA LYS A 18 -19.19 5.63 42.80
C LYS A 18 -18.40 5.07 41.62
N LYS A 19 -19.08 4.91 40.49
CA LYS A 19 -18.51 4.38 39.24
C LYS A 19 -17.90 5.50 38.39
N VAL A 20 -16.67 5.29 37.92
CA VAL A 20 -15.93 6.25 37.12
C VAL A 20 -16.02 5.88 35.62
N GLY A 21 -16.53 6.80 34.82
CA GLY A 21 -16.54 6.72 33.38
C GLY A 21 -15.41 7.55 32.78
N LEU A 22 -14.62 6.94 31.89
CA LEU A 22 -13.62 7.61 31.08
C LEU A 22 -14.21 7.88 29.69
N VAL A 23 -14.17 9.15 29.26
CA VAL A 23 -14.65 9.58 27.96
C VAL A 23 -13.51 10.12 27.14
N LEU A 24 -13.31 9.57 25.93
CA LEU A 24 -12.21 9.90 25.01
C LEU A 24 -12.77 10.45 23.71
N SER A 25 -12.50 11.73 23.42
CA SER A 25 -12.99 12.39 22.21
C SER A 25 -12.28 11.90 20.95
N GLY A 26 -12.89 12.14 19.78
CA GLY A 26 -12.24 12.00 18.49
C GLY A 26 -11.26 13.14 18.22
N GLY A 27 -10.26 12.88 17.36
CA GLY A 27 -9.26 13.89 17.00
C GLY A 27 -8.21 13.44 15.99
N GLY A 28 -8.32 12.25 15.41
CA GLY A 28 -7.31 11.67 14.54
C GLY A 28 -5.96 11.55 15.27
N ALA A 29 -4.84 11.96 14.63
CA ALA A 29 -3.52 11.91 15.26
C ALA A 29 -3.43 12.63 16.62
N LYS A 30 -4.24 13.68 16.84
CA LYS A 30 -4.29 14.41 18.12
C LYS A 30 -4.69 13.48 19.29
N GLY A 31 -5.47 12.43 18.98
CA GLY A 31 -5.93 11.48 20.00
C GLY A 31 -4.83 10.62 20.63
N VAL A 32 -3.59 10.62 20.10
CA VAL A 32 -2.48 9.96 20.81
C VAL A 32 -2.18 10.64 22.17
N ALA A 33 -2.63 11.88 22.37
CA ALA A 33 -2.54 12.54 23.67
C ALA A 33 -3.33 11.83 24.79
N HIS A 34 -4.37 11.05 24.44
CA HIS A 34 -5.08 10.19 25.39
C HIS A 34 -4.15 9.24 26.11
N ILE A 35 -3.10 8.73 25.43
CA ILE A 35 -2.12 7.82 26.03
C ILE A 35 -1.36 8.52 27.17
N GLY A 36 -0.96 9.79 26.95
CA GLY A 36 -0.32 10.58 28.00
C GLY A 36 -1.21 10.79 29.22
N VAL A 37 -2.50 11.05 29.00
CA VAL A 37 -3.48 11.16 30.09
C VAL A 37 -3.64 9.85 30.84
N LEU A 38 -3.73 8.72 30.11
CA LEU A 38 -3.84 7.39 30.74
C LEU A 38 -2.65 7.07 31.63
N LYS A 39 -1.41 7.45 31.28
CA LYS A 39 -0.24 7.30 32.14
C LYS A 39 -0.46 7.91 33.52
N VAL A 40 -0.99 9.13 33.56
CA VAL A 40 -1.24 9.83 34.82
C VAL A 40 -2.41 9.23 35.59
N LEU A 41 -3.48 8.80 34.91
CA LEU A 41 -4.60 8.12 35.56
C LEU A 41 -4.19 6.79 36.18
N GLU A 42 -3.32 6.04 35.50
CA GLU A 42 -2.73 4.79 36.01
C GLU A 42 -1.82 5.06 37.19
N GLU A 43 -0.95 6.07 37.13
CA GLU A 43 -0.08 6.49 38.24
C GLU A 43 -0.88 6.95 39.48
N ALA A 44 -1.93 7.76 39.24
CA ALA A 44 -2.85 8.19 40.28
C ALA A 44 -3.65 7.03 40.91
N GLY A 45 -3.76 5.91 40.21
CA GLY A 45 -4.50 4.76 40.65
C GLY A 45 -6.01 4.96 40.62
N ILE A 46 -6.52 5.69 39.65
CA ILE A 46 -7.95 5.91 39.46
C ILE A 46 -8.58 4.70 38.75
N PRO A 47 -9.55 4.02 39.34
CA PRO A 47 -10.23 2.91 38.68
C PRO A 47 -11.20 3.44 37.62
N ILE A 48 -11.15 2.85 36.44
CA ILE A 48 -12.08 3.12 35.36
C ILE A 48 -13.08 1.97 35.27
N ASP A 49 -14.36 2.29 35.44
CA ASP A 49 -15.46 1.32 35.41
C ASP A 49 -16.16 1.25 34.06
N TYR A 50 -16.14 2.33 33.26
CA TYR A 50 -16.76 2.42 31.93
C TYR A 50 -15.91 3.27 31.01
N ILE A 51 -15.91 2.93 29.73
CA ILE A 51 -15.22 3.71 28.71
C ILE A 51 -16.17 4.01 27.55
N ALA A 52 -16.24 5.28 27.17
CA ALA A 52 -16.91 5.69 25.94
C ALA A 52 -15.95 6.48 25.05
N GLY A 53 -15.91 6.17 23.75
CA GLY A 53 -14.97 6.79 22.85
C GLY A 53 -15.48 7.05 21.43
N THR A 54 -14.91 8.04 20.77
CA THR A 54 -15.20 8.35 19.35
C THR A 54 -13.90 8.41 18.55
N SER A 55 -13.89 7.87 17.31
CA SER A 55 -12.74 7.95 16.41
C SER A 55 -11.44 7.43 17.07
N MET A 56 -10.38 8.22 17.16
CA MET A 56 -9.15 7.83 17.87
C MET A 56 -9.42 7.50 19.35
N GLY A 57 -10.35 8.21 20.00
CA GLY A 57 -10.76 7.88 21.37
C GLY A 57 -11.42 6.50 21.47
N SER A 58 -12.10 6.02 20.42
CA SER A 58 -12.62 4.65 20.37
C SER A 58 -11.51 3.62 20.26
N ILE A 59 -10.44 3.93 19.53
CA ILE A 59 -9.28 3.03 19.37
C ILE A 59 -8.53 2.89 20.69
N VAL A 60 -8.13 4.00 21.28
CA VAL A 60 -7.43 4.02 22.58
C VAL A 60 -8.31 3.40 23.67
N GLY A 61 -9.60 3.77 23.68
CA GLY A 61 -10.56 3.27 24.67
C GLY A 61 -10.82 1.77 24.55
N ALA A 62 -10.97 1.23 23.33
CA ALA A 62 -11.15 -0.20 23.10
C ALA A 62 -9.93 -1.01 23.53
N LEU A 63 -8.73 -0.58 23.17
CA LEU A 63 -7.49 -1.26 23.58
C LEU A 63 -7.33 -1.20 25.10
N TYR A 64 -7.62 -0.07 25.71
CA TYR A 64 -7.59 0.06 27.17
C TYR A 64 -8.64 -0.84 27.84
N ALA A 65 -9.84 -0.96 27.26
CA ALA A 65 -10.92 -1.79 27.77
C ALA A 65 -10.60 -3.29 27.79
N ILE A 66 -9.79 -3.76 26.83
CA ILE A 66 -9.37 -5.17 26.75
C ILE A 66 -8.05 -5.48 27.45
N GLY A 67 -7.42 -4.47 28.11
CA GLY A 67 -6.28 -4.69 28.99
C GLY A 67 -4.94 -4.07 28.58
N TYR A 68 -4.83 -3.42 27.43
CA TYR A 68 -3.60 -2.67 27.07
C TYR A 68 -3.38 -1.52 28.06
N ASP A 69 -2.18 -1.40 28.61
CA ASP A 69 -1.82 -0.26 29.44
C ASP A 69 -1.23 0.89 28.59
N SER A 70 -1.04 2.03 29.23
CA SER A 70 -0.51 3.22 28.57
C SER A 70 0.91 3.03 28.03
N HIS A 71 1.75 2.22 28.66
CA HIS A 71 3.12 1.96 28.23
C HIS A 71 3.18 1.08 27.01
N ILE A 72 2.35 0.02 26.96
CA ILE A 72 2.22 -0.83 25.77
C ILE A 72 1.69 0.00 24.60
N MET A 73 0.65 0.80 24.81
CA MET A 73 0.08 1.66 23.78
C MET A 73 1.05 2.72 23.27
N ASP A 74 1.87 3.32 24.15
CA ASP A 74 2.94 4.26 23.75
C ASP A 74 3.95 3.55 22.84
N SER A 75 4.40 2.37 23.20
CA SER A 75 5.33 1.56 22.39
C SER A 75 4.70 1.18 21.03
N LEU A 76 3.45 0.76 21.02
CA LEU A 76 2.72 0.38 19.81
C LEU A 76 2.57 1.55 18.84
N VAL A 77 2.14 2.73 19.31
CA VAL A 77 1.91 3.90 18.44
C VAL A 77 3.21 4.40 17.79
N ARG A 78 4.34 4.30 18.51
CA ARG A 78 5.67 4.69 18.00
C ARG A 78 6.25 3.70 17.00
N ALA A 79 5.92 2.42 17.13
CA ALA A 79 6.42 1.36 16.26
C ALA A 79 5.77 1.36 14.87
N GLN A 80 4.61 2.04 14.69
CA GLN A 80 3.85 1.96 13.45
C GLN A 80 4.42 2.82 12.31
N ASP A 81 4.37 2.28 11.10
CA ASP A 81 4.48 3.06 9.86
C ASP A 81 3.10 3.65 9.49
N TRP A 82 2.77 4.79 10.09
CA TRP A 82 1.47 5.45 9.89
C TRP A 82 1.19 5.81 8.45
N MET A 83 2.21 6.13 7.65
CA MET A 83 2.05 6.43 6.22
C MET A 83 1.61 5.20 5.43
N PHE A 84 2.08 4.02 5.82
CA PHE A 84 1.65 2.76 5.24
C PHE A 84 0.25 2.38 5.73
N LEU A 85 0.00 2.44 7.04
CA LEU A 85 -1.29 2.08 7.65
C LEU A 85 -2.45 2.94 7.13
N LEU A 86 -2.22 4.25 6.96
CA LEU A 86 -3.18 5.21 6.42
C LEU A 86 -3.16 5.25 4.88
N SER A 87 -2.81 4.15 4.24
CA SER A 87 -2.85 3.96 2.80
C SER A 87 -3.36 2.54 2.47
N ASP A 88 -3.80 2.34 1.22
CA ASP A 88 -4.16 1.00 0.72
C ASP A 88 -2.98 0.32 0.02
N LYS A 89 -1.74 0.75 0.29
CA LYS A 89 -0.55 0.22 -0.35
C LYS A 89 -0.25 -1.18 0.18
N VAL A 90 0.15 -2.05 -0.74
CA VAL A 90 0.76 -3.34 -0.43
C VAL A 90 2.24 -3.21 -0.69
N TYR A 91 3.07 -3.78 0.16
CA TYR A 91 4.51 -3.81 -0.08
C TYR A 91 4.80 -4.47 -1.42
N ARG A 92 5.61 -3.83 -2.27
CA ARG A 92 5.89 -4.29 -3.63
C ARG A 92 6.44 -5.72 -3.68
N TYR A 93 7.23 -6.13 -2.69
CA TYR A 93 7.73 -7.49 -2.60
C TYR A 93 6.64 -8.55 -2.34
N ASN A 94 5.43 -8.13 -1.90
CA ASN A 94 4.27 -9.00 -1.73
C ASN A 94 3.40 -9.09 -2.99
N LEU A 95 3.61 -8.21 -3.98
CA LEU A 95 2.84 -8.22 -5.22
C LEU A 95 3.33 -9.34 -6.17
N PRO A 96 2.43 -10.06 -6.85
CA PRO A 96 2.79 -10.90 -7.99
C PRO A 96 3.44 -10.06 -9.08
N PHE A 97 4.27 -10.70 -9.91
CA PHE A 97 5.03 -9.99 -10.93
C PHE A 97 4.15 -9.17 -11.89
N SER A 98 3.02 -9.73 -12.32
CA SER A 98 2.06 -9.05 -13.20
C SER A 98 1.49 -7.75 -12.60
N GLU A 99 1.26 -7.72 -11.29
CA GLU A 99 0.80 -6.51 -10.60
C GLU A 99 1.95 -5.50 -10.41
N LYS A 100 3.19 -5.97 -10.21
CA LYS A 100 4.37 -5.08 -10.15
C LYS A 100 4.57 -4.30 -11.45
N GLU A 101 4.30 -4.90 -12.60
CA GLU A 101 4.40 -4.22 -13.91
C GLU A 101 3.35 -3.12 -14.08
N GLU A 102 2.15 -3.29 -13.53
CA GLU A 102 1.04 -2.33 -13.67
C GLU A 102 1.01 -1.29 -12.54
N THR A 103 1.49 -1.65 -11.34
CA THR A 103 1.51 -0.74 -10.18
C THR A 103 2.37 0.48 -10.46
N GLU A 104 1.86 1.66 -10.10
CA GLU A 104 2.55 2.96 -10.26
C GLU A 104 2.82 3.37 -11.73
N LYS A 105 2.23 2.68 -12.71
CA LYS A 105 2.32 3.03 -14.13
C LYS A 105 1.38 4.15 -14.51
N TYR A 106 0.24 4.22 -13.86
CA TYR A 106 -0.80 5.20 -14.09
C TYR A 106 -0.94 6.16 -12.91
N LEU A 107 -1.24 7.42 -13.21
CA LEU A 107 -1.49 8.45 -12.21
C LEU A 107 -2.88 8.29 -11.58
N VAL A 108 -3.85 7.94 -12.43
CA VAL A 108 -5.25 7.74 -12.03
C VAL A 108 -5.75 6.43 -12.62
N SER A 109 -6.42 5.63 -11.77
CA SER A 109 -7.11 4.40 -12.18
C SER A 109 -8.53 4.43 -11.66
N VAL A 110 -9.52 4.40 -12.55
CA VAL A 110 -10.95 4.40 -12.23
C VAL A 110 -11.52 3.01 -12.53
N PRO A 111 -12.06 2.28 -11.54
CA PRO A 111 -12.68 0.98 -11.77
C PRO A 111 -13.99 1.12 -12.54
N ILE A 112 -14.24 0.18 -13.45
CA ILE A 112 -15.48 0.08 -14.24
C ILE A 112 -16.34 -1.04 -13.64
N LYS A 113 -17.54 -0.68 -13.15
CA LYS A 113 -18.48 -1.64 -12.60
C LYS A 113 -19.35 -2.25 -13.72
N ASN A 114 -19.48 -3.57 -13.72
CA ASN A 114 -20.30 -4.32 -14.69
C ASN A 114 -20.02 -3.95 -16.16
N ASN A 115 -18.76 -3.51 -16.47
CA ASN A 115 -18.30 -3.06 -17.79
C ASN A 115 -19.08 -1.88 -18.39
N ARG A 116 -19.83 -1.11 -17.62
CA ARG A 116 -20.67 -0.01 -18.11
C ARG A 116 -20.63 1.27 -17.28
N GLU A 117 -20.37 1.19 -15.96
CA GLU A 117 -20.43 2.34 -15.07
C GLU A 117 -19.09 2.64 -14.45
N LEU A 118 -18.61 3.87 -14.59
CA LEU A 118 -17.48 4.40 -13.83
C LEU A 118 -17.92 4.60 -12.37
N LYS A 119 -17.25 3.96 -11.45
CA LYS A 119 -17.51 4.09 -10.03
C LYS A 119 -16.47 4.96 -9.37
N ILE A 120 -16.85 6.17 -9.01
CA ILE A 120 -16.03 7.01 -8.14
C ILE A 120 -16.00 6.36 -6.74
N PRO A 121 -14.82 6.09 -6.16
CA PRO A 121 -14.72 5.55 -4.81
C PRO A 121 -15.41 6.48 -3.78
N SER A 122 -16.10 5.91 -2.80
CA SER A 122 -16.75 6.64 -1.71
C SER A 122 -15.77 7.16 -0.64
N GLY A 123 -14.47 6.88 -0.80
CA GLY A 123 -13.36 7.33 0.04
C GLY A 123 -12.06 7.03 -0.69
N PHE A 124 -11.02 7.82 -0.43
CA PHE A 124 -9.71 7.63 -1.06
C PHE A 124 -8.97 6.40 -0.53
N ILE A 125 -9.27 5.99 0.72
CA ILE A 125 -8.61 4.89 1.43
C ILE A 125 -9.66 3.86 1.85
N SER A 126 -9.50 2.60 1.46
CA SER A 126 -10.38 1.52 1.93
C SER A 126 -10.17 1.22 3.42
N GLY A 127 -8.97 1.48 3.93
CA GLY A 127 -8.56 1.29 5.33
C GLY A 127 -8.23 -0.16 5.65
N GLN A 128 -7.79 -0.94 4.67
CA GLN A 128 -7.43 -2.35 4.86
C GLN A 128 -6.29 -2.53 5.86
N ASN A 129 -5.22 -1.74 5.72
CA ASN A 129 -4.04 -1.89 6.57
C ASN A 129 -4.33 -1.54 8.03
N ILE A 130 -5.12 -0.49 8.26
CA ILE A 130 -5.52 -0.10 9.62
C ILE A 130 -6.51 -1.11 10.23
N TYR A 131 -7.39 -1.70 9.42
CA TYR A 131 -8.29 -2.74 9.89
C TYR A 131 -7.54 -4.01 10.29
N ASN A 132 -6.52 -4.41 9.52
CA ASN A 132 -5.66 -5.54 9.88
C ASN A 132 -4.92 -5.28 11.20
N LEU A 133 -4.38 -4.08 11.39
CA LEU A 133 -3.78 -3.71 12.69
C LEU A 133 -4.78 -3.84 13.84
N PHE A 134 -6.02 -3.38 13.67
CA PHE A 134 -7.03 -3.54 14.73
C PHE A 134 -7.34 -5.01 14.99
N SER A 135 -7.42 -5.82 13.93
CA SER A 135 -7.63 -7.26 14.08
C SER A 135 -6.47 -7.91 14.85
N ASP A 136 -5.23 -7.53 14.56
CA ASP A 136 -4.04 -8.05 15.26
C ASP A 136 -4.06 -7.69 16.75
N LEU A 137 -4.43 -6.45 17.07
CA LEU A 137 -4.45 -5.93 18.44
C LEU A 137 -5.67 -6.41 19.25
N THR A 138 -6.64 -7.04 18.61
CA THR A 138 -7.89 -7.50 19.26
C THR A 138 -8.13 -9.01 19.07
N ILE A 139 -7.08 -9.83 18.93
CA ILE A 139 -7.22 -11.28 18.87
C ILE A 139 -7.92 -11.77 20.14
N GLY A 140 -8.89 -12.66 19.98
CA GLY A 140 -9.79 -13.08 21.06
C GLY A 140 -11.10 -12.28 21.13
N TYR A 141 -11.20 -11.16 20.42
CA TYR A 141 -12.38 -10.29 20.39
C TYR A 141 -12.98 -10.15 18.96
N HIS A 142 -12.77 -11.14 18.10
CA HIS A 142 -13.29 -11.15 16.73
C HIS A 142 -14.69 -11.74 16.62
N ASP A 143 -15.18 -12.43 17.62
CA ASP A 143 -16.56 -12.89 17.65
C ASP A 143 -17.52 -11.73 17.93
N SER A 144 -18.82 -11.95 17.67
CA SER A 144 -19.84 -10.98 18.05
C SER A 144 -20.03 -11.02 19.56
N LEU A 145 -19.54 -9.98 20.22
CA LEU A 145 -19.49 -9.87 21.68
C LEU A 145 -20.41 -8.76 22.18
N ASP A 146 -20.83 -8.86 23.42
CA ASP A 146 -21.41 -7.77 24.19
C ASP A 146 -20.26 -6.99 24.86
N PHE A 147 -20.01 -5.76 24.42
CA PHE A 147 -18.89 -4.95 24.92
C PHE A 147 -19.08 -4.52 26.39
N LYS A 148 -20.28 -4.68 26.95
CA LYS A 148 -20.52 -4.50 28.39
C LYS A 148 -19.86 -5.59 29.22
N LYS A 149 -19.46 -6.71 28.60
CA LYS A 149 -18.78 -7.85 29.25
C LYS A 149 -17.27 -7.85 29.05
N LEU A 150 -16.71 -6.83 28.38
CA LEU A 150 -15.26 -6.65 28.33
C LEU A 150 -14.68 -6.42 29.72
N PRO A 151 -13.40 -6.62 29.95
CA PRO A 151 -12.74 -6.36 31.21
C PRO A 151 -13.08 -4.98 31.80
N ILE A 152 -13.16 -3.95 30.95
CA ILE A 152 -13.84 -2.71 31.26
C ILE A 152 -14.97 -2.51 30.23
N PRO A 153 -16.22 -2.39 30.65
CA PRO A 153 -17.36 -2.12 29.77
C PRO A 153 -17.10 -0.94 28.85
N PHE A 154 -17.33 -1.15 27.55
CA PHE A 154 -16.95 -0.21 26.49
C PHE A 154 -18.11 0.07 25.55
N ALA A 155 -18.16 1.31 25.03
CA ALA A 155 -18.98 1.68 23.89
C ALA A 155 -18.25 2.69 23.01
N CYS A 156 -18.50 2.64 21.71
CA CYS A 156 -18.00 3.67 20.79
C CYS A 156 -19.09 4.15 19.85
N VAL A 157 -18.84 5.32 19.21
CA VAL A 157 -19.80 5.98 18.37
C VAL A 157 -19.41 5.90 16.91
N ALA A 158 -20.39 5.60 16.06
CA ALA A 158 -20.36 5.85 14.62
C ALA A 158 -21.57 6.69 14.20
N SER A 159 -21.53 7.28 13.02
CA SER A 159 -22.67 8.02 12.44
C SER A 159 -23.20 7.26 11.23
N ASN A 160 -24.51 7.06 11.13
CA ASN A 160 -25.14 6.45 9.97
C ASN A 160 -25.52 7.51 8.92
N LEU A 161 -24.90 7.48 7.75
CA LEU A 161 -25.20 8.44 6.67
C LEU A 161 -26.57 8.24 6.02
N VAL A 162 -27.27 7.12 6.26
CA VAL A 162 -28.59 6.86 5.67
C VAL A 162 -29.66 7.73 6.33
N ASP A 163 -29.57 7.93 7.64
CA ASP A 163 -30.56 8.66 8.44
C ASP A 163 -29.99 9.79 9.30
N GLY A 164 -28.66 10.00 9.24
CA GLY A 164 -27.96 11.04 9.97
C GLY A 164 -27.84 10.81 11.48
N LYS A 165 -28.24 9.64 11.99
CA LYS A 165 -28.24 9.35 13.42
C LYS A 165 -26.91 8.80 13.93
N GLU A 166 -26.66 9.03 15.22
CA GLU A 166 -25.58 8.33 15.90
C GLU A 166 -25.93 6.84 16.08
N VAL A 167 -24.91 6.01 16.00
CA VAL A 167 -24.98 4.58 16.25
C VAL A 167 -24.03 4.24 17.38
N ILE A 168 -24.60 3.90 18.53
CA ILE A 168 -23.84 3.41 19.67
C ILE A 168 -23.44 1.97 19.38
N GLN A 169 -22.16 1.69 19.35
CA GLN A 169 -21.61 0.36 19.15
C GLN A 169 -21.14 -0.17 20.50
N ASP A 170 -22.01 -0.90 21.18
CA ASP A 170 -21.80 -1.58 22.47
C ASP A 170 -21.83 -3.10 22.33
N CYS A 171 -21.89 -3.60 21.10
CA CYS A 171 -21.84 -5.01 20.75
C CYS A 171 -21.35 -5.25 19.30
N GLY A 172 -20.96 -6.50 19.01
CA GLY A 172 -20.53 -6.93 17.69
C GLY A 172 -19.04 -7.29 17.66
N VAL A 173 -18.39 -7.11 16.52
CA VAL A 173 -16.98 -7.42 16.28
C VAL A 173 -16.15 -6.18 16.61
N LEU A 174 -15.31 -6.27 17.64
CA LEU A 174 -14.60 -5.11 18.20
C LEU A 174 -13.75 -4.33 17.15
N PRO A 175 -12.87 -4.97 16.35
CA PRO A 175 -12.08 -4.25 15.33
C PRO A 175 -12.96 -3.59 14.26
N LEU A 176 -14.14 -4.14 13.97
CA LEU A 176 -15.08 -3.53 13.01
C LEU A 176 -15.76 -2.29 13.60
N ALA A 177 -16.09 -2.31 14.90
CA ALA A 177 -16.63 -1.16 15.61
C ALA A 177 -15.61 0.00 15.64
N MET A 178 -14.35 -0.30 16.00
CA MET A 178 -13.25 0.67 15.92
C MET A 178 -13.08 1.26 14.52
N ARG A 179 -13.10 0.39 13.48
CA ARG A 179 -12.96 0.81 12.08
C ARG A 179 -14.12 1.69 11.60
N ALA A 180 -15.35 1.42 12.06
CA ALA A 180 -16.51 2.23 11.74
C ALA A 180 -16.43 3.60 12.40
N SER A 181 -16.06 3.63 13.69
CA SER A 181 -15.94 4.87 14.48
C SER A 181 -14.90 5.85 13.95
N MET A 182 -13.86 5.37 13.23
CA MET A 182 -12.80 6.20 12.66
C MET A 182 -12.94 6.49 11.15
N ALA A 183 -14.04 6.12 10.52
CA ALA A 183 -14.23 6.24 9.07
C ALA A 183 -14.53 7.69 8.64
N ILE A 184 -13.55 8.58 8.69
CA ILE A 184 -13.67 10.00 8.31
C ILE A 184 -14.16 10.11 6.87
N PRO A 185 -15.32 10.76 6.60
CA PRO A 185 -15.85 10.94 5.25
C PRO A 185 -14.85 11.64 4.33
N GLY A 186 -14.79 11.17 3.08
CA GLY A 186 -13.81 11.68 2.11
C GLY A 186 -12.41 11.07 2.25
N ALA A 187 -11.93 10.79 3.47
CA ALA A 187 -10.64 10.12 3.67
C ALA A 187 -10.80 8.59 3.58
N PHE A 188 -11.65 8.02 4.42
CA PHE A 188 -11.87 6.56 4.48
C PHE A 188 -13.19 6.13 3.86
N ALA A 189 -13.19 4.94 3.26
CA ALA A 189 -14.42 4.31 2.81
C ALA A 189 -15.31 3.98 4.02
N PRO A 190 -16.63 4.24 3.92
CA PRO A 190 -17.61 3.90 4.96
C PRO A 190 -17.67 2.39 5.21
N VAL A 191 -17.99 2.02 6.45
CA VAL A 191 -18.30 0.64 6.81
C VAL A 191 -19.77 0.36 6.57
N LYS A 192 -20.06 -0.64 5.74
CA LYS A 192 -21.45 -1.07 5.46
C LYS A 192 -21.79 -2.28 6.32
N ARG A 193 -22.84 -2.14 7.14
CA ARG A 193 -23.33 -3.20 8.03
C ARG A 193 -24.85 -3.07 8.23
N ASP A 194 -25.57 -4.15 8.09
CA ASP A 194 -27.01 -4.25 8.40
C ASP A 194 -27.88 -3.14 7.77
N GLY A 195 -27.59 -2.80 6.51
CA GLY A 195 -28.28 -1.73 5.77
C GLY A 195 -27.81 -0.30 6.12
N MET A 196 -26.95 -0.14 7.13
CA MET A 196 -26.34 1.12 7.52
C MET A 196 -25.07 1.42 6.71
N VAL A 197 -24.77 2.71 6.56
CA VAL A 197 -23.54 3.24 5.98
C VAL A 197 -22.85 4.05 7.07
N LEU A 198 -21.94 3.39 7.81
CA LEU A 198 -21.32 3.93 9.00
C LEU A 198 -20.06 4.72 8.65
N VAL A 199 -19.95 5.90 9.22
CA VAL A 199 -18.79 6.79 9.15
C VAL A 199 -18.38 7.24 10.55
N ASP A 200 -17.32 8.05 10.63
CA ASP A 200 -16.77 8.56 11.89
C ASP A 200 -17.87 9.15 12.79
N GLY A 201 -17.83 8.76 14.06
CA GLY A 201 -18.80 9.19 15.06
C GLY A 201 -18.71 10.67 15.40
N GLY A 202 -17.60 11.33 15.05
CA GLY A 202 -17.40 12.76 15.29
C GLY A 202 -18.42 13.67 14.62
N ILE A 203 -19.12 13.16 13.59
CA ILE A 203 -20.22 13.89 12.93
C ILE A 203 -21.41 14.06 13.87
N SER A 204 -21.76 13.04 14.66
CA SER A 204 -22.96 13.04 15.50
C SER A 204 -22.64 13.26 16.98
N ASN A 205 -21.54 12.68 17.48
CA ASN A 205 -21.16 12.77 18.91
C ASN A 205 -19.66 12.53 19.09
N ASN A 206 -18.88 13.62 18.99
CA ASN A 206 -17.42 13.53 19.08
C ASN A 206 -16.89 13.42 20.52
N PHE A 207 -17.73 13.66 21.53
CA PHE A 207 -17.35 13.59 22.93
C PHE A 207 -18.48 12.88 23.74
N PRO A 208 -18.54 11.54 23.74
CA PRO A 208 -19.72 10.76 24.13
C PRO A 208 -19.90 10.61 25.65
N VAL A 209 -20.05 11.74 26.36
CA VAL A 209 -20.25 11.80 27.82
C VAL A 209 -21.62 11.23 28.21
N ASP A 210 -22.64 11.55 27.45
CA ASP A 210 -24.00 11.05 27.61
C ASP A 210 -24.05 9.51 27.57
N ILE A 211 -23.22 8.90 26.72
CA ILE A 211 -23.14 7.42 26.59
C ILE A 211 -22.50 6.82 27.86
N ALA A 212 -21.41 7.37 28.35
CA ALA A 212 -20.78 6.90 29.57
C ALA A 212 -21.73 7.06 30.79
N LYS A 213 -22.52 8.13 30.84
CA LYS A 213 -23.59 8.30 31.84
C LYS A 213 -24.67 7.24 31.71
N ALA A 214 -25.12 6.97 30.48
CA ALA A 214 -26.13 5.92 30.20
C ALA A 214 -25.62 4.51 30.54
N MET A 215 -24.30 4.27 30.46
CA MET A 215 -23.68 3.00 30.91
C MET A 215 -23.67 2.86 32.43
N GLY A 216 -23.94 3.93 33.21
CA GLY A 216 -23.99 3.89 34.66
C GLY A 216 -22.86 4.60 35.38
N ALA A 217 -22.10 5.46 34.72
CA ALA A 217 -21.05 6.24 35.36
C ALA A 217 -21.62 7.37 36.24
N ASP A 218 -21.21 7.40 37.53
CA ASP A 218 -21.54 8.47 38.47
C ASP A 218 -20.65 9.69 38.25
N ILE A 219 -19.37 9.46 37.98
CA ILE A 219 -18.32 10.45 37.80
C ILE A 219 -17.72 10.29 36.43
N ILE A 220 -17.56 11.38 35.70
CA ILE A 220 -16.95 11.41 34.37
C ILE A 220 -15.61 12.12 34.38
N ILE A 221 -14.57 11.42 33.93
CA ILE A 221 -13.31 11.99 33.50
C ILE A 221 -13.37 12.09 31.97
N GLY A 222 -13.40 13.30 31.45
CA GLY A 222 -13.50 13.56 30.02
C GLY A 222 -12.20 14.10 29.45
N VAL A 223 -11.63 13.40 28.47
CA VAL A 223 -10.41 13.84 27.75
C VAL A 223 -10.79 14.33 26.37
N ASP A 224 -10.59 15.62 26.14
CA ASP A 224 -10.97 16.30 24.91
C ASP A 224 -9.76 16.77 24.11
N VAL A 225 -9.52 16.13 22.96
CA VAL A 225 -8.43 16.46 22.04
C VAL A 225 -8.91 17.19 20.77
N GLN A 226 -10.12 17.73 20.80
CA GLN A 226 -10.65 18.53 19.71
C GLN A 226 -9.89 19.88 19.66
N ALA A 227 -9.55 20.28 18.42
CA ALA A 227 -9.02 21.61 18.19
C ALA A 227 -10.15 22.66 18.26
N GLU A 228 -9.81 23.90 18.53
CA GLU A 228 -10.73 25.00 18.33
C GLU A 228 -11.11 25.17 16.86
N LEU A 229 -12.21 25.86 16.60
CA LEU A 229 -12.64 26.15 15.24
C LEU A 229 -11.54 26.92 14.51
N LYS A 230 -11.31 26.57 13.26
CA LYS A 230 -10.30 27.19 12.41
C LYS A 230 -10.76 28.57 11.97
N ASP A 231 -9.80 29.45 11.84
CA ASP A 231 -9.98 30.73 11.17
C ASP A 231 -10.00 30.58 9.64
N ALA A 232 -10.16 31.68 8.91
CA ALA A 232 -10.23 31.69 7.46
C ALA A 232 -8.98 31.08 6.79
N ALA A 233 -7.79 31.28 7.36
CA ALA A 233 -6.53 30.75 6.83
C ALA A 233 -6.46 29.20 6.98
N GLY A 234 -7.01 28.66 8.05
CA GLY A 234 -7.09 27.21 8.27
C GLY A 234 -8.09 26.48 7.35
N LEU A 235 -8.91 27.21 6.58
CA LEU A 235 -9.95 26.68 5.68
C LEU A 235 -9.54 26.67 4.19
N GLU A 236 -8.28 26.90 3.87
CA GLU A 236 -7.79 26.85 2.47
C GLU A 236 -7.68 25.41 1.89
N SER A 237 -7.74 24.39 2.72
CA SER A 237 -7.68 22.99 2.29
C SER A 237 -9.03 22.28 2.37
N VAL A 238 -9.30 21.38 1.42
CA VAL A 238 -10.51 20.53 1.43
C VAL A 238 -10.66 19.77 2.75
N MET A 239 -9.56 19.25 3.29
CA MET A 239 -9.56 18.52 4.57
C MET A 239 -9.86 19.46 5.75
N GLY A 240 -9.36 20.72 5.71
CA GLY A 240 -9.67 21.74 6.69
C GLY A 240 -11.16 22.10 6.72
N ILE A 241 -11.77 22.19 5.54
CA ILE A 241 -13.21 22.47 5.39
C ILE A 241 -14.04 21.29 5.93
N ILE A 242 -13.68 20.05 5.58
CA ILE A 242 -14.40 18.84 6.07
C ILE A 242 -14.32 18.74 7.59
N ASP A 243 -13.13 18.95 8.18
CA ASP A 243 -12.91 18.93 9.62
C ASP A 243 -13.78 19.99 10.35
N GLN A 244 -13.84 21.21 9.80
CA GLN A 244 -14.67 22.29 10.33
C GLN A 244 -16.18 21.98 10.23
N MET A 245 -16.63 21.47 9.07
CA MET A 245 -18.02 21.06 8.87
C MET A 245 -18.42 19.95 9.84
N THR A 246 -17.54 18.98 10.06
CA THR A 246 -17.76 17.90 11.02
C THR A 246 -17.91 18.47 12.45
N SER A 247 -17.08 19.45 12.82
CA SER A 247 -17.15 20.11 14.11
C SER A 247 -18.46 20.88 14.31
N PHE A 248 -18.98 21.54 13.25
CA PHE A 248 -20.27 22.25 13.33
C PHE A 248 -21.46 21.32 13.53
N LEU A 249 -21.46 20.15 12.87
CA LEU A 249 -22.58 19.21 12.96
C LEU A 249 -22.79 18.69 14.40
N GLY A 250 -21.73 18.48 15.16
CA GLY A 250 -21.78 17.94 16.52
C GLY A 250 -21.74 19.00 17.64
N ILE A 251 -21.68 20.30 17.34
CA ILE A 251 -21.32 21.36 18.33
C ILE A 251 -22.33 21.47 19.47
N GLN A 252 -23.63 21.39 19.19
CA GLN A 252 -24.66 21.49 20.23
C GLN A 252 -24.53 20.34 21.23
N LYS A 253 -24.42 19.11 20.73
CA LYS A 253 -24.26 17.91 21.57
C LYS A 253 -22.95 17.94 22.37
N TYR A 254 -21.89 18.44 21.74
CA TYR A 254 -20.60 18.62 22.45
C TYR A 254 -20.74 19.58 23.64
N GLU A 255 -21.39 20.74 23.48
CA GLU A 255 -21.59 21.70 24.58
C GLU A 255 -22.48 21.15 25.70
N GLU A 256 -23.49 20.34 25.35
CA GLU A 256 -24.32 19.64 26.32
C GLU A 256 -23.51 18.60 27.10
N ASN A 257 -22.74 17.77 26.38
CA ASN A 257 -21.90 16.72 26.97
C ASN A 257 -20.79 17.31 27.87
N LYS A 258 -20.16 18.38 27.45
CA LYS A 258 -19.11 19.04 28.22
C LYS A 258 -19.58 19.49 29.62
N LYS A 259 -20.84 19.93 29.76
CA LYS A 259 -21.43 20.35 31.05
C LYS A 259 -21.59 19.19 32.05
N MET A 260 -21.59 17.95 31.55
CA MET A 260 -21.77 16.74 32.39
C MET A 260 -20.46 16.15 32.88
N VAL A 261 -19.30 16.71 32.49
CA VAL A 261 -17.98 16.24 32.89
C VAL A 261 -17.63 16.71 34.28
N ASN A 262 -17.10 15.83 35.11
CA ASN A 262 -16.64 16.17 36.46
C ASN A 262 -15.17 16.62 36.47
N ILE A 263 -14.30 15.90 35.75
CA ILE A 263 -12.89 16.26 35.56
C ILE A 263 -12.64 16.39 34.05
N TYR A 264 -12.42 17.63 33.61
CA TYR A 264 -12.23 17.93 32.19
C TYR A 264 -10.76 18.15 31.88
N ILE A 265 -10.18 17.28 31.05
CA ILE A 265 -8.78 17.28 30.67
C ILE A 265 -8.68 17.65 29.17
N LYS A 266 -8.08 18.79 28.86
CA LYS A 266 -7.94 19.31 27.49
C LYS A 266 -6.48 19.58 27.16
N PRO A 267 -5.77 18.63 26.54
CA PRO A 267 -4.41 18.85 26.04
C PRO A 267 -4.40 19.94 24.95
N ASP A 268 -3.37 20.79 24.93
CA ASP A 268 -3.12 21.67 23.81
C ASP A 268 -2.62 20.87 22.61
N VAL A 269 -3.43 20.82 21.58
CA VAL A 269 -3.14 20.03 20.35
C VAL A 269 -2.63 20.91 19.19
N TYR A 270 -2.54 22.23 19.37
CA TYR A 270 -2.02 23.13 18.34
C TYR A 270 -0.50 22.94 18.17
N PRO A 271 0.09 22.96 16.94
CA PRO A 271 -0.56 23.19 15.64
C PRO A 271 -0.95 21.89 14.90
N TYR A 272 -1.11 20.77 15.58
CA TYR A 272 -1.30 19.47 14.96
C TYR A 272 -2.71 19.25 14.41
N SER A 273 -2.79 18.56 13.26
CA SER A 273 -4.02 18.18 12.60
C SER A 273 -4.35 16.69 12.84
N ALA A 274 -5.53 16.26 12.40
CA ALA A 274 -5.92 14.85 12.42
C ALA A 274 -4.96 13.90 11.63
N ALA A 275 -4.14 14.44 10.71
CA ALA A 275 -3.17 13.70 9.90
C ALA A 275 -1.71 13.79 10.41
N SER A 276 -1.44 14.38 11.56
CA SER A 276 -0.10 14.65 12.08
C SER A 276 0.52 13.44 12.78
N PHE A 277 0.82 12.37 12.02
CA PHE A 277 1.41 11.13 12.52
C PHE A 277 2.94 11.06 12.39
N SER A 278 3.67 12.20 12.40
CA SER A 278 5.14 12.16 12.48
C SER A 278 5.60 11.75 13.88
N SER A 279 6.78 11.12 13.99
CA SER A 279 7.33 10.70 15.29
C SER A 279 7.40 11.88 16.28
N SER A 280 7.85 13.07 15.81
CA SER A 280 7.91 14.26 16.65
C SER A 280 6.53 14.76 17.10
N ALA A 281 5.51 14.65 16.25
CA ALA A 281 4.14 15.00 16.62
C ALA A 281 3.57 14.04 17.68
N ILE A 282 3.79 12.75 17.51
CA ILE A 282 3.38 11.71 18.45
C ILE A 282 4.05 11.98 19.82
N ASP A 283 5.37 12.22 19.85
CA ASP A 283 6.11 12.53 21.07
C ASP A 283 5.54 13.72 21.81
N THR A 284 5.32 14.81 21.07
CA THR A 284 4.79 16.07 21.66
C THR A 284 3.37 15.91 22.17
N LEU A 285 2.49 15.22 21.41
CA LEU A 285 1.10 15.05 21.80
C LEU A 285 0.94 14.16 23.05
N ILE A 286 1.71 13.08 23.15
CA ILE A 286 1.72 12.22 24.36
C ILE A 286 2.22 13.02 25.55
N MET A 287 3.33 13.76 25.41
CA MET A 287 3.88 14.60 26.46
C MET A 287 2.86 15.64 26.95
N ARG A 288 2.20 16.37 26.04
CA ARG A 288 1.16 17.36 26.40
C ARG A 288 -0.04 16.74 27.09
N GLY A 289 -0.44 15.51 26.68
CA GLY A 289 -1.47 14.75 27.38
C GLY A 289 -1.08 14.45 28.82
N GLU A 290 0.16 14.04 29.03
CA GLU A 290 0.71 13.77 30.36
C GLU A 290 0.80 15.05 31.20
N GLU A 291 1.34 16.15 30.65
CA GLU A 291 1.49 17.42 31.34
C GLU A 291 0.16 18.00 31.84
N VAL A 292 -0.87 18.02 30.98
CA VAL A 292 -2.18 18.57 31.37
C VAL A 292 -2.90 17.68 32.39
N ALA A 293 -2.79 16.36 32.28
CA ALA A 293 -3.35 15.45 33.29
C ALA A 293 -2.62 15.60 34.63
N ARG A 294 -1.31 15.76 34.60
CA ARG A 294 -0.48 15.98 35.78
C ARG A 294 -0.77 17.32 36.46
N SER A 295 -1.13 18.36 35.73
CA SER A 295 -1.58 19.63 36.32
C SER A 295 -2.88 19.51 37.11
N GLN A 296 -3.66 18.46 36.91
CA GLN A 296 -4.89 18.16 37.66
C GLN A 296 -4.68 17.08 38.73
N TRP A 297 -3.44 16.81 39.13
CA TRP A 297 -3.10 15.76 40.08
C TRP A 297 -3.87 15.87 41.41
N ASP A 298 -4.00 17.08 41.96
CA ASP A 298 -4.70 17.32 43.21
C ASP A 298 -6.20 16.98 43.10
N GLU A 299 -6.83 17.27 41.95
CA GLU A 299 -8.22 16.91 41.71
C GLU A 299 -8.38 15.39 41.56
N LEU A 300 -7.43 14.72 40.91
CA LEU A 300 -7.43 13.25 40.81
C LEU A 300 -7.23 12.60 42.17
N MET A 301 -6.35 13.12 43.00
CA MET A 301 -6.14 12.60 44.35
C MET A 301 -7.34 12.86 45.27
N LYS A 302 -8.02 14.01 45.13
CA LYS A 302 -9.28 14.28 45.79
C LYS A 302 -10.36 13.26 45.37
N LEU A 303 -10.49 13.01 44.07
CA LEU A 303 -11.40 11.98 43.55
C LEU A 303 -11.06 10.62 44.14
N LYS A 304 -9.79 10.20 44.17
CA LYS A 304 -9.35 8.92 44.75
C LYS A 304 -9.81 8.77 46.20
N LYS A 305 -9.69 9.84 46.99
CA LYS A 305 -10.16 9.89 48.38
C LYS A 305 -11.70 9.78 48.47
N GLU A 306 -12.43 10.49 47.59
CA GLU A 306 -13.91 10.39 47.53
C GLU A 306 -14.40 8.98 47.17
N LEU A 307 -13.62 8.26 46.39
CA LEU A 307 -13.88 6.86 46.02
C LEU A 307 -13.54 5.87 47.14
N GLY A 308 -12.96 6.34 48.27
CA GLY A 308 -12.56 5.49 49.38
C GLY A 308 -11.35 4.59 49.08
N ILE A 309 -10.50 4.94 48.13
CA ILE A 309 -9.33 4.17 47.73
C ILE A 309 -8.10 4.65 48.52
N PRO A 310 -7.36 3.73 49.17
CA PRO A 310 -6.13 4.09 49.88
C PRO A 310 -5.10 4.73 48.95
N GLU A 311 -4.38 5.76 49.44
CA GLU A 311 -3.39 6.49 48.64
C GLU A 311 -2.33 5.60 47.99
N ASN A 312 -1.89 4.56 48.70
CA ASN A 312 -0.83 3.64 48.25
C ASN A 312 -1.34 2.44 47.46
N GLN A 313 -2.63 2.37 47.13
CA GLN A 313 -3.19 1.25 46.39
C GLN A 313 -3.28 1.62 44.90
N ALA A 314 -2.43 1.02 44.10
CA ALA A 314 -2.63 0.98 42.64
C ALA A 314 -3.82 0.06 42.30
N PRO A 315 -4.71 0.42 41.35
CA PRO A 315 -5.77 -0.49 40.94
C PRO A 315 -5.14 -1.75 40.37
N LYS A 316 -5.61 -2.90 40.84
CA LYS A 316 -5.21 -4.20 40.31
C LYS A 316 -5.83 -4.31 38.90
N ARG A 317 -5.02 -4.11 37.87
CA ARG A 317 -5.43 -4.36 36.49
C ARG A 317 -5.49 -5.88 36.30
N VAL A 318 -6.64 -6.39 35.92
CA VAL A 318 -6.77 -7.77 35.44
C VAL A 318 -6.31 -7.73 33.97
N ILE A 319 -5.06 -8.06 33.73
CA ILE A 319 -4.55 -8.31 32.37
C ILE A 319 -4.89 -9.78 32.13
N ASP A 320 -5.95 -10.03 31.39
CA ASP A 320 -6.11 -11.31 30.72
C ASP A 320 -5.04 -11.38 29.61
N ASP A 321 -4.54 -12.58 29.34
CA ASP A 321 -3.42 -12.82 28.42
C ASP A 321 -3.66 -12.14 27.04
N ILE A 322 -3.09 -10.95 26.87
CA ILE A 322 -3.09 -10.26 25.57
C ILE A 322 -2.19 -11.07 24.64
N ILE A 323 -2.73 -11.55 23.54
CA ILE A 323 -1.94 -12.22 22.50
C ILE A 323 -1.09 -11.16 21.81
N LEU A 324 0.21 -11.16 22.12
CA LEU A 324 1.19 -10.25 21.51
C LEU A 324 1.61 -10.76 20.12
N VAL A 325 2.13 -9.84 19.31
CA VAL A 325 2.51 -10.08 17.89
C VAL A 325 3.48 -11.27 17.69
N ASN A 326 4.26 -11.62 18.71
CA ASN A 326 5.21 -12.76 18.67
C ASN A 326 4.61 -14.10 19.06
N ASP A 327 3.36 -14.13 19.50
CA ASP A 327 2.72 -15.36 19.93
C ASP A 327 2.26 -16.18 18.74
N THR A 328 2.22 -17.50 18.94
CA THR A 328 1.70 -18.42 17.94
C THR A 328 0.26 -18.80 18.28
N VAL A 329 -0.60 -18.76 17.27
CA VAL A 329 -1.99 -19.21 17.37
C VAL A 329 -2.15 -20.58 16.71
N MET A 330 -2.96 -21.45 17.33
CA MET A 330 -3.31 -22.75 16.79
C MET A 330 -4.55 -22.63 15.93
N ILE A 331 -4.43 -22.99 14.66
CA ILE A 331 -5.53 -22.98 13.69
C ILE A 331 -6.09 -24.39 13.56
N GLU A 332 -7.40 -24.53 13.73
CA GLU A 332 -8.13 -25.78 13.47
C GLU A 332 -8.50 -25.90 12.00
N HIS A 333 -9.26 -24.94 11.49
CA HIS A 333 -9.70 -24.89 10.11
C HIS A 333 -9.45 -23.52 9.49
N VAL A 334 -9.13 -23.52 8.20
CA VAL A 334 -9.01 -22.29 7.39
C VAL A 334 -10.12 -22.27 6.36
N HIS A 335 -10.92 -21.24 6.34
CA HIS A 335 -12.01 -21.01 5.39
C HIS A 335 -11.83 -19.68 4.64
N LEU A 336 -12.17 -19.67 3.35
CA LEU A 336 -12.17 -18.46 2.52
C LEU A 336 -13.62 -18.12 2.16
N SER A 337 -14.10 -16.96 2.58
CA SER A 337 -15.44 -16.48 2.28
C SER A 337 -15.45 -15.33 1.25
N GLY A 338 -16.59 -15.07 0.64
CA GLY A 338 -16.78 -13.99 -0.35
C GLY A 338 -16.37 -14.34 -1.78
N ILE A 339 -16.03 -15.61 -2.06
CA ILE A 339 -15.65 -16.13 -3.37
C ILE A 339 -16.42 -17.43 -3.70
N ASN A 340 -16.36 -17.85 -4.96
CA ASN A 340 -16.96 -19.12 -5.37
C ASN A 340 -16.06 -20.33 -5.02
N GLU A 341 -16.62 -21.53 -4.92
CA GLU A 341 -15.88 -22.76 -4.54
C GLU A 341 -14.70 -23.07 -5.46
N ARG A 342 -14.80 -22.75 -6.74
CA ARG A 342 -13.73 -23.00 -7.71
C ARG A 342 -12.51 -22.12 -7.44
N ASP A 343 -12.73 -20.86 -7.11
CA ASP A 343 -11.68 -19.91 -6.77
C ASP A 343 -11.12 -20.21 -5.37
N GLU A 344 -11.96 -20.64 -4.43
CA GLU A 344 -11.54 -21.08 -3.11
C GLU A 344 -10.52 -22.22 -3.21
N LYS A 345 -10.83 -23.30 -3.94
CA LYS A 345 -9.91 -24.43 -4.13
C LYS A 345 -8.56 -24.02 -4.74
N TRP A 346 -8.56 -23.01 -5.60
CA TRP A 346 -7.34 -22.50 -6.20
C TRP A 346 -6.54 -21.63 -5.24
N LEU A 347 -7.20 -20.73 -4.51
CA LEU A 347 -6.55 -19.85 -3.54
C LEU A 347 -6.02 -20.62 -2.33
N ARG A 348 -6.73 -21.64 -1.86
CA ARG A 348 -6.28 -22.52 -0.79
C ARG A 348 -4.92 -23.17 -1.08
N LYS A 349 -4.62 -23.50 -2.34
CA LYS A 349 -3.32 -24.05 -2.73
C LYS A 349 -2.19 -23.01 -2.72
N LYS A 350 -2.53 -21.71 -2.78
CA LYS A 350 -1.55 -20.61 -2.73
C LYS A 350 -1.22 -20.18 -1.31
N ILE A 351 -2.19 -20.25 -0.41
CA ILE A 351 -2.02 -19.89 0.97
C ILE A 351 -1.17 -20.94 1.68
N ARG A 352 -0.13 -20.53 2.40
CA ARG A 352 0.76 -21.43 3.13
C ARG A 352 0.14 -21.97 4.40
N ILE A 353 -0.88 -21.29 4.95
CA ILE A 353 -1.58 -21.71 6.19
C ILE A 353 -2.43 -22.94 5.89
N LYS A 354 -2.24 -23.98 6.68
CA LYS A 354 -2.98 -25.24 6.57
C LYS A 354 -3.90 -25.45 7.76
N ASP A 355 -4.88 -26.33 7.60
CA ASP A 355 -5.66 -26.82 8.73
C ASP A 355 -4.74 -27.54 9.74
N TYR A 356 -5.07 -27.46 11.00
CA TYR A 356 -4.32 -28.04 12.13
C TYR A 356 -2.86 -27.58 12.18
N SER A 357 -2.60 -26.30 11.93
CA SER A 357 -1.26 -25.72 11.96
C SER A 357 -1.12 -24.63 13.03
N ARG A 358 0.09 -24.52 13.55
CA ARG A 358 0.49 -23.40 14.40
C ARG A 358 1.11 -22.32 13.50
N ILE A 359 0.62 -21.10 13.61
CA ILE A 359 1.06 -19.97 12.80
C ILE A 359 1.44 -18.78 13.67
N THR A 360 2.31 -17.94 13.18
CA THR A 360 2.58 -16.61 13.72
C THR A 360 1.65 -15.58 13.08
N LEU A 361 1.54 -14.39 13.66
CA LEU A 361 0.84 -13.29 13.01
C LEU A 361 1.53 -12.87 11.71
N ASP A 362 2.85 -13.00 11.62
CA ASP A 362 3.58 -12.72 10.39
C ASP A 362 3.18 -13.66 9.25
N ASP A 363 2.99 -14.97 9.53
CA ASP A 363 2.48 -15.93 8.54
C ASP A 363 1.08 -15.54 8.04
N LEU A 364 0.23 -15.04 8.94
CA LEU A 364 -1.10 -14.56 8.62
C LEU A 364 -1.07 -13.28 7.78
N HIS A 365 -0.22 -12.32 8.14
CA HIS A 365 -0.02 -11.09 7.37
C HIS A 365 0.55 -11.38 5.98
N GLU A 366 1.48 -12.34 5.88
CA GLU A 366 2.01 -12.76 4.58
C GLU A 366 0.90 -13.36 3.70
N ALA A 367 0.06 -14.21 4.23
CA ALA A 367 -1.08 -14.79 3.51
C ALA A 367 -2.09 -13.73 3.05
N ILE A 368 -2.42 -12.76 3.91
CA ILE A 368 -3.32 -11.65 3.60
C ILE A 368 -2.70 -10.76 2.50
N ALA A 369 -1.42 -10.44 2.62
CA ALA A 369 -0.72 -9.62 1.64
C ALA A 369 -0.61 -10.33 0.27
N GLU A 370 -0.37 -11.65 0.25
CA GLU A 370 -0.39 -12.45 -0.97
C GLU A 370 -1.76 -12.43 -1.66
N LEU A 371 -2.83 -12.60 -0.90
CA LEU A 371 -4.21 -12.55 -1.43
C LEU A 371 -4.56 -11.15 -1.94
N TYR A 372 -4.27 -10.12 -1.16
CA TYR A 372 -4.55 -8.73 -1.54
C TYR A 372 -3.72 -8.32 -2.76
N GLY A 373 -2.46 -8.75 -2.81
CA GLY A 373 -1.53 -8.50 -3.92
C GLY A 373 -1.96 -9.10 -5.26
N ILE A 374 -2.90 -10.07 -5.30
CA ILE A 374 -3.50 -10.57 -6.55
C ILE A 374 -4.22 -9.44 -7.32
N GLY A 375 -4.56 -8.34 -6.64
CA GLY A 375 -5.21 -7.19 -7.26
C GLY A 375 -6.71 -7.40 -7.54
N ALA A 376 -7.26 -8.58 -7.24
CA ALA A 376 -8.66 -8.94 -7.49
C ALA A 376 -9.60 -8.59 -6.33
N PHE A 377 -9.05 -8.23 -5.17
CA PHE A 377 -9.82 -7.97 -3.97
C PHE A 377 -9.72 -6.48 -3.57
N SER A 378 -10.85 -5.90 -3.19
CA SER A 378 -10.90 -4.55 -2.61
C SER A 378 -10.57 -4.57 -1.12
N SER A 379 -10.74 -5.71 -0.46
CA SER A 379 -10.28 -5.97 0.91
C SER A 379 -10.08 -7.47 1.12
N VAL A 380 -9.09 -7.77 1.97
CA VAL A 380 -8.82 -9.10 2.51
C VAL A 380 -8.69 -8.92 4.02
N SER A 381 -9.70 -9.34 4.75
CA SER A 381 -9.72 -9.30 6.21
C SER A 381 -9.77 -10.71 6.76
N TYR A 382 -9.54 -10.82 8.05
CA TYR A 382 -9.60 -12.11 8.71
C TYR A 382 -10.41 -12.05 10.00
N LYS A 383 -10.88 -13.22 10.41
CA LYS A 383 -11.54 -13.46 11.67
C LYS A 383 -10.96 -14.73 12.29
N LEU A 384 -10.58 -14.65 13.54
CA LEU A 384 -10.21 -15.80 14.38
C LEU A 384 -11.34 -16.03 15.38
N SER A 385 -12.12 -17.08 15.17
CA SER A 385 -13.25 -17.43 16.04
C SER A 385 -12.96 -18.67 16.88
N GLY A 386 -13.58 -18.75 18.04
CA GLY A 386 -13.30 -19.78 19.03
C GLY A 386 -12.10 -19.44 19.92
N GLY A 387 -11.48 -20.42 20.52
CA GLY A 387 -10.28 -20.30 21.35
C GLY A 387 -10.24 -21.39 22.43
N PRO A 388 -9.06 -21.85 22.84
CA PRO A 388 -7.69 -21.47 22.46
C PRO A 388 -7.22 -22.05 21.11
N VAL A 389 -8.04 -22.83 20.44
CA VAL A 389 -7.81 -23.29 19.05
C VAL A 389 -8.79 -22.53 18.15
N TYR A 390 -8.28 -21.84 17.13
CA TYR A 390 -9.06 -20.89 16.35
C TYR A 390 -9.47 -21.43 14.99
N ASN A 391 -10.66 -21.10 14.56
CA ASN A 391 -11.07 -21.19 13.15
C ASN A 391 -10.72 -19.89 12.46
N LEU A 392 -9.86 -19.97 11.45
CA LEU A 392 -9.44 -18.83 10.63
C LEU A 392 -10.38 -18.68 9.42
N GLU A 393 -11.13 -17.60 9.39
CA GLU A 393 -11.88 -17.18 8.21
C GLU A 393 -11.17 -16.01 7.54
N LEU A 394 -10.78 -16.20 6.27
CA LEU A 394 -10.26 -15.14 5.40
C LEU A 394 -11.41 -14.60 4.55
N ILE A 395 -11.81 -13.35 4.81
CA ILE A 395 -12.97 -12.70 4.20
C ILE A 395 -12.49 -11.87 3.01
N LEU A 396 -12.86 -12.32 1.80
CA LEU A 396 -12.41 -11.76 0.54
C LEU A 396 -13.52 -10.93 -0.11
N LYS A 397 -13.29 -9.64 -0.34
CA LYS A 397 -14.22 -8.79 -1.06
C LYS A 397 -13.69 -8.50 -2.45
N GLN A 398 -14.34 -9.04 -3.46
CA GLN A 398 -13.94 -8.84 -4.85
C GLN A 398 -14.10 -7.37 -5.28
N LYS A 399 -13.15 -6.88 -6.07
CA LYS A 399 -13.25 -5.59 -6.77
C LYS A 399 -13.46 -5.83 -8.27
N SER A 400 -13.95 -4.81 -8.98
CA SER A 400 -13.91 -4.85 -10.44
C SER A 400 -12.45 -4.79 -10.91
N MET A 401 -12.04 -5.77 -11.71
CA MET A 401 -10.72 -5.77 -12.35
C MET A 401 -10.71 -5.02 -13.69
N SER A 402 -11.87 -4.53 -14.14
CA SER A 402 -11.99 -3.65 -15.30
C SER A 402 -11.70 -2.22 -14.85
N SER A 403 -10.91 -1.48 -15.62
CA SER A 403 -10.46 -0.13 -15.25
C SER A 403 -10.22 0.76 -16.46
N LEU A 404 -10.39 2.07 -16.25
CA LEU A 404 -9.88 3.13 -17.13
C LEU A 404 -8.71 3.80 -16.41
N ASN A 405 -7.56 3.88 -17.08
CA ASN A 405 -6.32 4.33 -16.49
C ASN A 405 -5.74 5.49 -17.29
N LEU A 406 -5.24 6.49 -16.58
CA LEU A 406 -4.58 7.67 -17.14
C LEU A 406 -3.17 7.78 -16.57
N GLY A 407 -2.17 7.85 -17.45
CA GLY A 407 -0.78 8.14 -17.13
C GLY A 407 -0.31 9.41 -17.81
N PHE A 408 0.64 10.08 -17.20
CA PHE A 408 1.29 11.25 -17.77
C PHE A 408 2.80 11.15 -17.54
N ARG A 409 3.57 11.57 -18.55
CA ARG A 409 5.02 11.65 -18.48
C ARG A 409 5.49 12.93 -19.16
N PHE A 410 6.51 13.53 -18.58
CA PHE A 410 7.23 14.65 -19.17
C PHE A 410 8.73 14.36 -19.11
N ASP A 411 9.44 14.54 -20.23
CA ASP A 411 10.89 14.50 -20.29
C ASP A 411 11.41 15.44 -21.38
N SER A 412 12.73 15.66 -21.42
CA SER A 412 13.37 16.59 -22.35
C SER A 412 13.40 16.11 -23.78
N GLU A 413 13.23 14.82 -24.04
CA GLU A 413 13.34 14.22 -25.36
C GLU A 413 11.99 14.13 -26.07
N GLU A 414 11.00 13.55 -25.39
CA GLU A 414 9.64 13.38 -25.93
C GLU A 414 8.67 14.48 -25.54
N MET A 415 9.14 15.49 -24.77
CA MET A 415 8.34 16.58 -24.20
C MET A 415 7.23 16.06 -23.29
N ALA A 416 6.08 15.72 -23.82
CA ALA A 416 4.95 15.21 -23.07
C ALA A 416 4.40 13.92 -23.68
N ALA A 417 4.02 12.98 -22.82
CA ALA A 417 3.33 11.77 -23.23
C ALA A 417 2.11 11.53 -22.33
N ILE A 418 0.96 11.29 -22.94
CA ILE A 418 -0.27 10.89 -22.27
C ILE A 418 -0.51 9.42 -22.57
N LEU A 419 -0.71 8.62 -21.53
CA LEU A 419 -1.01 7.21 -21.63
C LEU A 419 -2.44 6.96 -21.21
N LEU A 420 -3.25 6.46 -22.12
CA LEU A 420 -4.63 6.04 -21.89
C LEU A 420 -4.71 4.52 -21.98
N ASN A 421 -5.33 3.90 -21.02
CA ASN A 421 -5.53 2.46 -21.04
C ASN A 421 -6.93 2.12 -20.55
N THR A 422 -7.60 1.20 -21.25
CA THR A 422 -8.80 0.55 -20.75
C THR A 422 -8.55 -0.95 -20.66
N THR A 423 -8.91 -1.52 -19.55
CA THR A 423 -8.81 -2.96 -19.30
C THR A 423 -10.19 -3.50 -18.97
N ILE A 424 -10.60 -4.56 -19.65
CA ILE A 424 -11.85 -5.26 -19.43
C ILE A 424 -11.51 -6.70 -19.05
N THR A 425 -11.99 -7.14 -17.89
CA THR A 425 -11.78 -8.50 -17.39
C THR A 425 -13.11 -9.21 -17.21
N HIS A 426 -13.14 -10.49 -17.54
CA HIS A 426 -14.26 -11.35 -17.20
C HIS A 426 -14.26 -11.60 -15.68
N LYS A 427 -15.43 -11.80 -15.07
CA LYS A 427 -15.64 -11.84 -13.61
C LYS A 427 -14.82 -12.86 -12.83
N ASP A 428 -14.25 -13.86 -13.49
CA ASP A 428 -13.47 -14.91 -12.82
C ASP A 428 -12.02 -14.50 -12.66
N LEU A 429 -11.42 -14.82 -11.51
CA LEU A 429 -9.99 -14.59 -11.20
C LEU A 429 -9.04 -15.18 -12.26
N ARG A 430 -9.52 -16.14 -13.06
CA ARG A 430 -8.81 -16.85 -14.10
C ARG A 430 -9.39 -16.65 -15.50
N GLY A 431 -10.21 -15.63 -15.64
CA GLY A 431 -10.89 -15.34 -16.90
C GLY A 431 -10.01 -14.62 -17.92
N SER A 432 -10.65 -14.17 -18.99
CA SER A 432 -10.01 -13.40 -20.03
C SER A 432 -9.83 -11.94 -19.63
N ARG A 433 -8.76 -11.33 -20.11
CA ARG A 433 -8.46 -9.91 -19.97
C ARG A 433 -8.17 -9.31 -21.33
N LEU A 434 -8.90 -8.29 -21.69
CA LEU A 434 -8.66 -7.47 -22.89
C LEU A 434 -8.17 -6.10 -22.44
N SER A 435 -7.04 -5.64 -22.96
CA SER A 435 -6.45 -4.36 -22.62
C SER A 435 -6.11 -3.58 -23.90
N LEU A 436 -6.64 -2.39 -24.02
CA LEU A 436 -6.32 -1.43 -25.08
C LEU A 436 -5.53 -0.28 -24.46
N THR A 437 -4.34 0.00 -24.96
CA THR A 437 -3.49 1.08 -24.51
C THR A 437 -3.14 1.98 -25.68
N GLY A 438 -3.38 3.28 -25.53
CA GLY A 438 -2.95 4.32 -26.45
C GLY A 438 -1.95 5.25 -25.77
N ARG A 439 -0.86 5.57 -26.44
CA ARG A 439 0.10 6.60 -26.03
C ARG A 439 0.09 7.72 -27.05
N LEU A 440 -0.15 8.93 -26.57
CA LEU A 440 -0.07 10.16 -27.34
C LEU A 440 1.23 10.87 -26.96
N SER A 441 2.19 10.93 -27.89
CA SER A 441 3.50 11.56 -27.73
C SER A 441 4.11 11.78 -29.11
N MET A 442 5.36 12.25 -29.19
CA MET A 442 6.13 12.29 -30.45
C MET A 442 6.30 10.88 -31.04
N ASN A 443 6.38 9.85 -30.20
CA ASN A 443 6.45 8.44 -30.59
C ASN A 443 5.15 7.71 -30.16
N PRO A 444 4.03 7.92 -30.87
CA PRO A 444 2.74 7.36 -30.49
C PRO A 444 2.68 5.86 -30.71
N TYR A 445 1.88 5.18 -29.87
CA TYR A 445 1.56 3.78 -30.10
C TYR A 445 0.14 3.42 -29.69
N VAL A 446 -0.38 2.37 -30.31
CA VAL A 446 -1.59 1.67 -29.89
C VAL A 446 -1.24 0.22 -29.66
N LYS A 447 -1.64 -0.32 -28.51
CA LYS A 447 -1.39 -1.71 -28.12
C LYS A 447 -2.68 -2.37 -27.68
N LEU A 448 -3.02 -3.49 -28.30
CA LEU A 448 -4.13 -4.36 -27.93
C LEU A 448 -3.58 -5.67 -27.42
N ASN A 449 -3.93 -6.05 -26.18
CA ASN A 449 -3.54 -7.30 -25.58
C ASN A 449 -4.78 -8.09 -25.15
N TYR A 450 -4.85 -9.32 -25.56
CA TYR A 450 -5.80 -10.29 -25.05
C TYR A 450 -5.03 -11.36 -24.28
N SER A 451 -5.46 -11.66 -23.07
CA SER A 451 -4.87 -12.74 -22.27
C SER A 451 -5.92 -13.65 -21.66
N LEU A 452 -5.63 -14.94 -21.65
CA LEU A 452 -6.48 -15.99 -21.12
C LEU A 452 -5.73 -16.75 -20.02
N GLY A 453 -6.24 -16.71 -18.80
CA GLY A 453 -5.68 -17.45 -17.67
C GLY A 453 -6.16 -18.91 -17.64
N ASN A 454 -5.23 -19.85 -17.42
CA ASN A 454 -5.54 -21.28 -17.31
C ASN A 454 -5.35 -21.77 -15.85
N THR A 455 -5.92 -22.94 -15.54
CA THR A 455 -5.88 -23.62 -14.22
C THR A 455 -4.45 -23.95 -13.74
N PHE A 456 -3.47 -23.99 -14.64
CA PHE A 456 -2.07 -24.39 -14.36
C PHE A 456 -1.11 -23.22 -14.19
N LEU A 457 -1.60 -22.03 -13.80
CA LEU A 457 -0.75 -20.84 -13.59
C LEU A 457 -0.09 -20.29 -14.87
N ARG A 458 -0.65 -20.57 -16.02
CA ARG A 458 -0.17 -20.09 -17.32
C ARG A 458 -1.17 -19.13 -17.90
N ARG A 459 -0.67 -18.04 -18.44
CA ARG A 459 -1.47 -17.07 -19.19
C ARG A 459 -1.05 -17.14 -20.65
N PHE A 460 -2.00 -17.44 -21.52
CA PHE A 460 -1.81 -17.28 -22.96
C PHE A 460 -2.04 -15.82 -23.32
N GLU A 461 -1.17 -15.26 -24.11
CA GLU A 461 -1.22 -13.86 -24.50
C GLU A 461 -1.17 -13.75 -26.03
N LEU A 462 -2.11 -12.97 -26.56
CA LEU A 462 -2.09 -12.49 -27.95
C LEU A 462 -2.05 -10.98 -27.90
N GLY A 463 -1.02 -10.41 -28.48
CA GLY A 463 -0.80 -8.95 -28.50
C GLY A 463 -0.64 -8.44 -29.91
N TYR A 464 -1.19 -7.27 -30.19
CA TYR A 464 -0.89 -6.47 -31.37
C TYR A 464 -0.45 -5.09 -30.91
N MET A 465 0.58 -4.54 -31.55
CA MET A 465 1.05 -3.18 -31.33
C MET A 465 1.40 -2.52 -32.66
N PHE A 466 0.90 -1.33 -32.85
CA PHE A 466 1.45 -0.37 -33.83
C PHE A 466 2.16 0.74 -33.07
N LYS A 467 3.40 1.01 -33.43
CA LYS A 467 4.21 2.12 -32.88
C LYS A 467 4.84 2.89 -34.02
N TYR A 468 4.69 4.21 -34.00
CA TYR A 468 5.44 5.12 -34.81
C TYR A 468 6.64 5.63 -34.02
N ASN A 469 7.82 5.65 -34.65
CA ASN A 469 9.05 6.14 -34.07
C ASN A 469 9.60 7.28 -34.93
N ASN A 470 9.83 8.43 -34.28
CA ASN A 470 10.61 9.53 -34.81
C ASN A 470 11.80 9.71 -33.84
N LEU A 471 12.97 9.31 -34.27
CA LEU A 471 14.15 9.17 -33.43
C LEU A 471 15.30 10.00 -33.95
N ASP A 472 15.82 10.86 -33.09
CA ASP A 472 17.04 11.63 -33.38
C ASP A 472 18.27 10.78 -33.05
N ILE A 473 19.19 10.69 -34.02
CA ILE A 473 20.48 10.04 -33.87
C ILE A 473 21.55 11.09 -33.61
N TYR A 474 22.44 10.76 -32.69
CA TYR A 474 23.47 11.68 -32.24
C TYR A 474 24.88 11.11 -32.51
N THR A 475 25.82 11.98 -32.82
CA THR A 475 27.24 11.68 -32.96
C THR A 475 28.02 12.72 -32.18
N LYS A 476 28.79 12.28 -31.16
CA LYS A 476 29.57 13.16 -30.27
C LYS A 476 28.72 14.29 -29.65
N GLY A 477 27.52 13.94 -29.23
CA GLY A 477 26.58 14.86 -28.58
C GLY A 477 25.83 15.82 -29.49
N LYS A 478 26.02 15.73 -30.82
CA LYS A 478 25.31 16.56 -31.80
C LYS A 478 24.33 15.71 -32.59
N LYS A 479 23.12 16.23 -32.80
CA LYS A 479 22.15 15.58 -33.68
C LYS A 479 22.70 15.57 -35.11
N THR A 480 22.86 14.39 -35.68
CA THR A 480 23.34 14.18 -37.03
C THR A 480 22.27 13.73 -37.99
N ASP A 481 21.35 12.90 -37.52
CA ASP A 481 20.37 12.24 -38.36
C ASP A 481 19.02 12.13 -37.63
N ASN A 482 17.97 11.80 -38.39
CA ASN A 482 16.65 11.46 -37.88
C ASN A 482 16.10 10.26 -38.65
N VAL A 483 15.44 9.37 -37.94
CA VAL A 483 14.84 8.16 -38.51
C VAL A 483 13.37 8.07 -38.18
N ASP A 484 12.53 7.97 -39.18
CA ASP A 484 11.08 7.82 -39.06
C ASP A 484 10.65 6.46 -39.60
N TYR A 485 9.97 5.68 -38.74
CA TYR A 485 9.44 4.38 -39.13
C TYR A 485 8.25 3.93 -38.29
N GLY A 486 7.34 3.21 -38.94
CA GLY A 486 6.26 2.49 -38.26
C GLY A 486 6.62 1.03 -38.01
N VAL A 487 6.24 0.50 -36.86
CA VAL A 487 6.39 -0.91 -36.53
C VAL A 487 5.03 -1.53 -36.20
N HIS A 488 4.69 -2.61 -36.91
CA HIS A 488 3.59 -3.49 -36.57
C HIS A 488 4.15 -4.73 -35.88
N ARG A 489 3.66 -5.06 -34.69
CA ARG A 489 4.15 -6.19 -33.91
C ARG A 489 2.98 -7.05 -33.47
N VAL A 490 3.03 -8.34 -33.80
CA VAL A 490 2.12 -9.37 -33.31
C VAL A 490 2.90 -10.31 -32.40
N ASN A 491 2.42 -10.53 -31.19
CA ASN A 491 3.03 -11.45 -30.22
C ASN A 491 2.05 -12.56 -29.88
N LEU A 492 2.53 -13.79 -29.83
CA LEU A 492 1.82 -14.94 -29.29
C LEU A 492 2.74 -15.59 -28.25
N GLY A 493 2.25 -15.78 -27.04
CA GLY A 493 3.11 -16.29 -25.98
C GLY A 493 2.38 -16.93 -24.82
N VAL A 494 3.17 -17.58 -23.99
CA VAL A 494 2.76 -18.12 -22.70
C VAL A 494 3.58 -17.39 -21.66
N SER A 495 2.88 -16.73 -20.74
CA SER A 495 3.50 -16.00 -19.62
C SER A 495 3.02 -16.56 -18.28
N ASP A 496 3.61 -16.06 -17.21
CA ASP A 496 3.21 -16.33 -15.83
C ASP A 496 3.43 -17.77 -15.37
N ILE A 497 4.66 -18.25 -15.50
CA ILE A 497 5.12 -19.32 -14.63
C ILE A 497 5.46 -18.66 -13.30
N TYR A 498 4.52 -18.79 -12.33
CA TYR A 498 4.57 -18.03 -11.09
C TYR A 498 5.59 -18.55 -10.09
N PHE A 499 6.59 -17.73 -9.84
CA PHE A 499 7.12 -17.53 -8.50
C PHE A 499 6.89 -16.06 -8.16
N ARG A 500 6.59 -15.73 -6.92
CA ARG A 500 6.20 -14.38 -6.44
C ARG A 500 6.99 -13.22 -7.05
N ASN A 501 8.29 -13.39 -7.22
CA ASN A 501 9.23 -12.36 -7.71
C ASN A 501 9.82 -12.68 -9.09
N PHE A 502 9.37 -13.75 -9.75
CA PHE A 502 9.95 -14.25 -10.98
C PHE A 502 8.88 -14.41 -12.04
N LYS A 503 9.20 -13.96 -13.26
CA LYS A 503 8.37 -14.13 -14.45
C LYS A 503 9.17 -14.87 -15.52
N MET A 504 8.57 -15.86 -16.13
CA MET A 504 9.09 -16.47 -17.35
C MET A 504 8.05 -16.34 -18.45
N GLN A 505 8.50 -15.97 -19.64
CA GLN A 505 7.67 -15.84 -20.83
C GLN A 505 8.35 -16.51 -22.01
N LEU A 506 7.62 -17.26 -22.78
CA LEU A 506 8.06 -17.87 -24.04
C LEU A 506 7.06 -17.54 -25.13
N GLY A 507 7.52 -17.28 -26.33
CA GLY A 507 6.60 -16.96 -27.41
C GLY A 507 7.23 -16.82 -28.77
N ALA A 508 6.37 -16.55 -29.73
CA ALA A 508 6.72 -16.16 -31.09
C ALA A 508 6.23 -14.73 -31.35
N ARG A 509 6.92 -14.03 -32.19
CA ARG A 509 6.66 -12.65 -32.56
C ARG A 509 6.84 -12.48 -34.05
N TYR A 510 5.97 -11.69 -34.67
CA TYR A 510 6.15 -11.15 -36.01
C TYR A 510 6.24 -9.65 -35.92
N GLU A 511 7.24 -9.06 -36.56
CA GLU A 511 7.50 -7.61 -36.63
C GLU A 511 7.62 -7.20 -38.09
N TYR A 512 6.90 -6.14 -38.46
CA TYR A 512 6.98 -5.54 -39.79
C TYR A 512 7.37 -4.08 -39.64
N TYR A 513 8.49 -3.72 -40.21
CA TYR A 513 9.07 -2.37 -40.21
C TYR A 513 8.75 -1.67 -41.54
N ASN A 514 8.14 -0.50 -41.45
CA ASN A 514 7.85 0.38 -42.60
C ASN A 514 8.58 1.69 -42.40
N TYR A 515 9.63 1.93 -43.18
CA TYR A 515 10.47 3.12 -43.08
C TYR A 515 9.93 4.22 -43.99
N GLU A 516 9.73 5.44 -43.49
CA GLU A 516 9.29 6.61 -44.21
C GLU A 516 10.50 7.47 -44.60
N SER A 517 11.49 7.64 -43.71
CA SER A 517 12.76 8.28 -43.98
C SER A 517 13.89 7.60 -43.22
N PHE A 518 14.98 7.34 -43.88
CA PHE A 518 16.19 6.77 -43.31
C PHE A 518 17.38 7.54 -43.88
N LEU A 519 17.76 8.62 -43.19
CA LEU A 519 18.85 9.47 -43.62
C LEU A 519 20.07 9.17 -42.76
N PHE A 520 20.97 8.28 -43.23
CA PHE A 520 22.34 8.23 -42.72
C PHE A 520 23.21 9.16 -43.58
N SER A 521 23.84 10.09 -42.91
CA SER A 521 24.77 11.04 -43.49
C SER A 521 26.18 10.43 -43.71
N ASP A 522 26.27 9.17 -44.06
CA ASP A 522 27.54 8.62 -44.50
C ASP A 522 27.67 8.85 -46.02
N LYS A 523 28.66 9.65 -46.42
CA LYS A 523 28.84 10.11 -47.81
C LYS A 523 29.08 8.97 -48.79
N ASP A 524 29.30 7.75 -48.34
CA ASP A 524 29.69 6.61 -49.15
C ASP A 524 28.62 5.49 -49.31
N HIS A 525 27.50 5.55 -48.60
CA HIS A 525 26.45 4.51 -48.72
C HIS A 525 25.04 5.10 -48.68
N ASN A 526 24.39 5.23 -49.83
CA ASN A 526 22.94 5.38 -49.93
C ASN A 526 22.25 4.07 -49.50
N ILE A 527 22.07 3.87 -48.22
CA ILE A 527 21.33 2.71 -47.71
C ILE A 527 19.84 3.00 -47.87
N THR A 528 19.22 2.44 -48.90
CA THR A 528 17.77 2.42 -49.05
C THR A 528 17.25 1.24 -48.22
N VAL A 529 16.69 1.50 -47.04
CA VAL A 529 16.05 0.46 -46.25
C VAL A 529 14.67 0.20 -46.82
N LYS A 530 14.42 -1.04 -47.22
CA LYS A 530 13.09 -1.50 -47.68
C LYS A 530 12.25 -1.93 -46.50
N PRO A 531 10.91 -1.83 -46.60
CA PRO A 531 10.05 -2.46 -45.63
C PRO A 531 10.37 -3.96 -45.47
N GLU A 532 10.53 -4.41 -44.20
CA GLU A 532 10.96 -5.77 -43.91
C GLU A 532 10.13 -6.38 -42.81
N GLY A 533 9.92 -7.70 -42.90
CA GLY A 533 9.20 -8.50 -41.90
C GLY A 533 10.08 -9.57 -41.28
N PHE A 534 9.99 -9.73 -39.96
CA PHE A 534 10.79 -10.69 -39.21
C PHE A 534 9.90 -11.55 -38.30
N PHE A 535 10.15 -12.85 -38.30
CA PHE A 535 9.65 -13.74 -37.27
C PHE A 535 10.72 -13.93 -36.20
N SER A 536 10.32 -13.97 -34.93
CA SER A 536 11.23 -14.29 -33.85
C SER A 536 10.61 -15.23 -32.83
N TYR A 537 11.44 -16.11 -32.29
CA TYR A 537 11.13 -16.93 -31.13
C TYR A 537 11.87 -16.36 -29.95
N TYR A 538 11.16 -16.09 -28.87
CA TYR A 538 11.77 -15.42 -27.71
C TYR A 538 11.48 -16.12 -26.39
N GLY A 539 12.43 -16.01 -25.49
CA GLY A 539 12.33 -16.39 -24.09
C GLY A 539 12.76 -15.21 -23.20
N LEU A 540 12.01 -14.97 -22.13
CA LEU A 540 12.30 -13.93 -21.14
C LEU A 540 12.21 -14.53 -19.76
N ALA A 541 13.21 -14.28 -18.93
CA ALA A 541 13.22 -14.56 -17.49
C ALA A 541 13.50 -13.27 -16.74
N HIS A 542 12.66 -12.90 -15.79
CA HIS A 542 12.81 -11.68 -15.02
C HIS A 542 12.53 -11.93 -13.53
N LEU A 543 13.53 -11.72 -12.71
CA LEU A 543 13.47 -11.72 -11.25
C LEU A 543 13.49 -10.27 -10.75
N GLU A 544 12.52 -9.86 -9.91
CA GLU A 544 12.51 -8.52 -9.29
C GLU A 544 12.08 -8.61 -7.83
N THR A 545 12.94 -8.11 -6.94
CA THR A 545 12.72 -8.07 -5.49
C THR A 545 12.75 -6.66 -4.92
N PHE A 546 12.69 -5.62 -5.75
CA PHE A 546 12.71 -4.22 -5.31
C PHE A 546 11.52 -3.90 -4.40
N ASP A 547 11.80 -3.12 -3.35
CA ASP A 547 10.80 -2.62 -2.40
C ASP A 547 9.93 -1.49 -2.97
N LYS A 548 10.44 -0.74 -3.98
CA LYS A 548 9.76 0.36 -4.69
C LYS A 548 10.05 0.28 -6.18
N ARG A 549 9.11 0.74 -7.01
CA ARG A 549 9.32 0.85 -8.46
C ARG A 549 10.35 1.93 -8.80
N TYR A 550 10.18 3.11 -8.21
CA TYR A 550 11.07 4.24 -8.39
C TYR A 550 11.93 4.43 -7.15
N TYR A 551 13.22 4.65 -7.37
CA TYR A 551 14.21 4.84 -6.31
C TYR A 551 14.16 3.75 -5.22
N PRO A 552 14.30 2.46 -5.59
CA PRO A 552 14.28 1.36 -4.63
C PRO A 552 15.36 1.55 -3.56
N THR A 553 15.06 1.10 -2.33
CA THR A 553 16.02 1.20 -1.23
C THR A 553 16.77 -0.09 -0.99
N ARG A 554 16.23 -1.21 -1.48
CA ARG A 554 16.84 -2.55 -1.41
C ARG A 554 16.28 -3.47 -2.48
N GLY A 555 17.00 -4.51 -2.79
CA GLY A 555 16.54 -5.58 -3.67
C GLY A 555 17.40 -5.73 -4.91
N VAL A 556 16.98 -6.65 -5.78
CA VAL A 556 17.67 -7.02 -7.01
C VAL A 556 16.66 -7.12 -8.14
N SER A 557 17.03 -6.68 -9.33
CA SER A 557 16.37 -6.97 -10.59
C SER A 557 17.35 -7.67 -11.53
N LEU A 558 16.96 -8.81 -12.07
CA LEU A 558 17.72 -9.57 -13.06
C LEU A 558 16.79 -9.99 -14.18
N LYS A 559 17.00 -9.45 -15.36
CA LYS A 559 16.27 -9.80 -16.58
C LYS A 559 17.24 -10.42 -17.58
N VAL A 560 16.89 -11.58 -18.10
CA VAL A 560 17.59 -12.27 -19.17
C VAL A 560 16.62 -12.54 -20.28
N ASP A 561 16.96 -12.16 -21.50
CA ASP A 561 16.19 -12.46 -22.69
C ASP A 561 17.04 -13.08 -23.80
N TYR A 562 16.40 -13.94 -24.56
CA TYR A 562 16.92 -14.56 -25.77
C TYR A 562 15.90 -14.42 -26.87
N SER A 563 16.35 -14.06 -28.07
CA SER A 563 15.52 -14.02 -29.26
C SER A 563 16.27 -14.59 -30.46
N LEU A 564 15.61 -15.46 -31.22
CA LEU A 564 16.08 -16.01 -32.49
C LEU A 564 15.25 -15.40 -33.61
N TYR A 565 15.89 -14.79 -34.59
CA TYR A 565 15.22 -14.04 -35.67
C TYR A 565 15.38 -14.75 -37.01
N THR A 566 14.28 -14.76 -37.77
CA THR A 566 14.16 -15.36 -39.09
C THR A 566 13.31 -14.47 -40.01
N ASP A 567 13.39 -14.63 -41.32
CA ASP A 567 12.50 -13.98 -42.28
C ASP A 567 11.34 -14.87 -42.75
N ASN A 568 11.51 -16.19 -42.64
CA ASN A 568 10.58 -17.18 -43.17
C ASN A 568 10.22 -18.31 -42.16
N LEU A 569 10.33 -18.08 -40.84
CA LEU A 569 10.15 -19.00 -39.71
C LEU A 569 11.31 -19.97 -39.46
N ILE A 570 12.23 -20.18 -40.38
CA ILE A 570 13.30 -21.18 -40.28
C ILE A 570 14.68 -20.56 -40.51
N THR A 571 14.85 -19.79 -41.60
CA THR A 571 16.12 -19.23 -42.02
C THR A 571 16.08 -17.70 -41.97
N TYR A 572 17.22 -17.07 -42.24
CA TYR A 572 17.35 -15.65 -42.47
C TYR A 572 18.27 -15.42 -43.70
N ASN A 573 17.80 -14.70 -44.70
CA ASN A 573 18.50 -14.47 -45.97
C ASN A 573 19.05 -15.78 -46.61
N ASP A 574 18.23 -16.83 -46.62
CA ASP A 574 18.60 -18.18 -47.05
C ASP A 574 19.78 -18.81 -46.29
N GLY A 575 20.18 -18.22 -45.20
CA GLY A 575 21.26 -18.65 -44.30
C GLY A 575 20.79 -18.99 -42.86
N ALA A 576 21.73 -19.04 -41.94
CA ALA A 576 21.44 -19.27 -40.54
C ALA A 576 20.71 -18.08 -39.89
N PRO A 577 19.73 -18.32 -39.02
CA PRO A 577 19.10 -17.25 -38.22
C PRO A 577 20.12 -16.50 -37.38
N PHE A 578 19.88 -15.19 -37.15
CA PHE A 578 20.63 -14.45 -36.16
C PHE A 578 19.92 -14.45 -34.81
N SER A 579 20.66 -14.25 -33.73
CA SER A 579 20.09 -14.27 -32.39
C SER A 579 20.60 -13.11 -31.52
N ALA A 580 19.84 -12.78 -30.50
CA ALA A 580 20.18 -11.79 -29.50
C ALA A 580 20.05 -12.37 -28.10
N ILE A 581 21.05 -12.13 -27.25
CA ILE A 581 21.04 -12.44 -25.83
C ILE A 581 21.13 -11.12 -25.06
N GLY A 582 20.12 -10.82 -24.22
CA GLY A 582 20.07 -9.66 -23.37
C GLY A 582 20.24 -9.99 -21.89
N LEU A 583 20.90 -9.11 -21.15
CA LEU A 583 21.09 -9.16 -19.70
C LEU A 583 20.91 -7.77 -19.12
N ASP A 584 19.93 -7.60 -18.20
CA ASP A 584 19.80 -6.40 -17.38
C ASP A 584 19.89 -6.82 -15.90
N PHE A 585 20.91 -6.36 -15.22
CA PHE A 585 21.10 -6.60 -13.79
C PHE A 585 21.22 -5.26 -13.06
N GLU A 586 20.46 -5.11 -11.99
CA GLU A 586 20.58 -3.99 -11.06
C GLU A 586 20.36 -4.49 -9.63
N SER A 587 21.22 -4.04 -8.71
CA SER A 587 21.08 -4.33 -7.29
C SER A 587 21.11 -3.04 -6.49
N VAL A 588 20.34 -2.97 -5.42
CA VAL A 588 20.35 -1.82 -4.49
C VAL A 588 20.69 -2.31 -3.10
N LEU A 589 21.86 -1.92 -2.64
CA LEU A 589 22.42 -2.27 -1.35
C LEU A 589 22.38 -1.05 -0.41
N SER A 590 21.74 -1.19 0.73
CA SER A 590 21.69 -0.16 1.76
C SER A 590 22.97 -0.18 2.59
N ILE A 591 23.91 0.76 2.36
CA ILE A 591 25.10 0.93 3.22
C ILE A 591 24.66 1.55 4.55
N THR A 592 23.84 2.58 4.48
CA THR A 592 23.18 3.20 5.64
C THR A 592 21.70 3.48 5.33
N ARG A 593 20.94 3.98 6.32
CA ARG A 593 19.57 4.41 6.07
C ARG A 593 19.49 5.47 4.94
N ARG A 594 20.50 6.32 4.78
CA ARG A 594 20.53 7.41 3.80
C ARG A 594 21.35 7.10 2.54
N VAL A 595 22.35 6.23 2.62
CA VAL A 595 23.28 5.94 1.51
C VAL A 595 22.96 4.59 0.89
N LYS A 596 22.79 4.56 -0.42
CA LYS A 596 22.55 3.35 -1.23
C LYS A 596 23.65 3.19 -2.26
N PHE A 597 24.16 1.97 -2.40
CA PHE A 597 25.11 1.54 -3.43
C PHE A 597 24.36 0.76 -4.50
N ILE A 598 24.52 1.12 -5.76
CA ILE A 598 23.72 0.60 -6.87
C ILE A 598 24.67 0.13 -7.98
N PRO A 599 25.17 -1.12 -7.93
CA PRO A 599 25.85 -1.74 -9.05
C PRO A 599 24.83 -2.22 -10.09
N SER A 600 25.14 -2.00 -11.37
CA SER A 600 24.29 -2.42 -12.48
C SER A 600 25.16 -2.90 -13.65
N ILE A 601 24.67 -3.91 -14.38
CA ILE A 601 25.26 -4.44 -15.60
C ILE A 601 24.16 -4.58 -16.63
N TYR A 602 24.38 -4.02 -17.79
CA TYR A 602 23.47 -4.14 -18.94
C TYR A 602 24.27 -4.67 -20.12
N GLY A 603 23.76 -5.65 -20.81
CA GLY A 603 24.46 -6.20 -21.96
C GLY A 603 23.49 -6.75 -22.99
N ARG A 604 23.82 -6.59 -24.26
CA ARG A 604 23.12 -7.29 -25.35
C ARG A 604 24.11 -7.65 -26.42
N VAL A 605 24.15 -8.93 -26.77
CA VAL A 605 25.05 -9.53 -27.75
C VAL A 605 24.23 -10.08 -28.88
N LEU A 606 24.59 -9.69 -30.11
CA LEU A 606 24.04 -10.22 -31.37
C LEU A 606 24.99 -11.29 -31.90
N ILE A 607 24.43 -12.42 -32.29
CA ILE A 607 25.17 -13.59 -32.84
C ILE A 607 24.58 -13.88 -34.21
N GLY A 608 25.39 -13.84 -35.27
CA GLY A 608 25.00 -14.09 -36.64
C GLY A 608 25.63 -13.08 -37.62
N HIS A 609 25.34 -13.23 -38.90
CA HIS A 609 25.81 -12.38 -39.97
C HIS A 609 24.67 -11.48 -40.47
N ASP A 610 25.00 -10.35 -41.09
CA ASP A 610 24.08 -9.43 -41.74
C ASP A 610 22.89 -8.99 -40.88
N VAL A 611 23.17 -8.68 -39.57
CA VAL A 611 22.12 -8.25 -38.64
C VAL A 611 21.48 -6.97 -39.15
N PRO A 612 20.13 -6.94 -39.28
CA PRO A 612 19.44 -5.75 -39.78
C PRO A 612 19.55 -4.58 -38.82
N TYR A 613 19.61 -3.38 -39.38
CA TYR A 613 19.78 -2.12 -38.65
C TYR A 613 18.81 -1.95 -37.44
N PRO A 614 17.51 -2.30 -37.55
CA PRO A 614 16.56 -2.15 -36.45
C PRO A 614 16.90 -2.97 -35.20
N TYR A 615 17.74 -3.99 -35.32
CA TYR A 615 18.12 -4.88 -34.22
C TYR A 615 19.50 -4.56 -33.64
N LEU A 616 20.27 -3.63 -34.24
CA LEU A 616 21.52 -3.18 -33.62
C LEU A 616 21.29 -2.62 -32.23
N ASN A 617 22.24 -2.88 -31.35
CA ASN A 617 22.24 -2.30 -30.02
C ASN A 617 22.53 -0.80 -30.14
N CYS A 618 21.79 0.01 -29.40
CA CYS A 618 22.08 1.42 -29.24
C CYS A 618 22.40 1.74 -27.79
N MET A 619 23.39 2.62 -27.57
CA MET A 619 23.82 2.99 -26.23
C MET A 619 23.60 4.47 -26.00
N GLY A 620 23.11 4.81 -24.81
CA GLY A 620 22.92 6.17 -24.34
C GLY A 620 21.71 6.36 -23.43
N GLY A 621 21.63 7.53 -22.80
CA GLY A 621 20.56 7.86 -21.87
C GLY A 621 20.64 7.14 -20.53
N ASP A 622 19.58 7.21 -19.73
CA ASP A 622 19.57 6.79 -18.32
C ASP A 622 18.81 5.48 -18.05
N VAL A 623 17.91 5.07 -18.96
CA VAL A 623 16.99 3.93 -18.77
C VAL A 623 17.03 2.97 -19.94
N ALA A 624 17.19 1.69 -19.66
CA ALA A 624 17.16 0.63 -20.68
C ALA A 624 15.80 0.58 -21.40
N GLY A 625 15.83 0.42 -22.74
CA GLY A 625 14.63 0.22 -23.55
C GLY A 625 13.63 1.38 -23.54
N ARG A 626 14.08 2.60 -23.22
CA ARG A 626 13.17 3.75 -23.06
C ARG A 626 12.54 4.22 -24.35
N TYR A 627 13.33 4.35 -25.41
CA TYR A 627 12.89 4.82 -26.73
C TYR A 627 12.77 3.68 -27.72
N VAL A 628 13.79 2.83 -27.78
CA VAL A 628 13.81 1.59 -28.56
C VAL A 628 14.17 0.41 -27.65
N ASP A 629 13.67 -0.77 -27.98
CA ASP A 629 13.84 -1.98 -27.15
C ASP A 629 15.31 -2.39 -26.96
N GLN A 630 16.17 -2.03 -27.92
CA GLN A 630 17.61 -2.36 -27.99
C GLN A 630 18.51 -1.35 -27.28
N GLN A 631 17.93 -0.33 -26.64
CA GLN A 631 18.68 0.72 -25.96
C GLN A 631 19.29 0.23 -24.64
N LEU A 632 20.60 0.42 -24.49
CA LEU A 632 21.37 0.17 -23.26
C LEU A 632 21.71 1.51 -22.59
N PRO A 633 21.50 1.66 -21.28
CA PRO A 633 21.69 2.92 -20.58
C PRO A 633 23.18 3.23 -20.40
N PHE A 634 23.58 4.44 -20.79
CA PHE A 634 24.90 4.98 -20.53
C PHE A 634 24.79 6.48 -20.24
N LEU A 635 25.04 6.88 -19.01
CA LEU A 635 24.91 8.26 -18.55
C LEU A 635 26.00 9.15 -19.16
N GLY A 636 25.62 10.36 -19.55
CA GLY A 636 26.54 11.37 -20.05
C GLY A 636 26.71 11.42 -21.58
N ILE A 637 25.98 10.57 -22.32
CA ILE A 637 25.80 10.66 -23.77
C ILE A 637 24.30 10.67 -24.09
N GLN A 638 23.97 11.09 -25.30
CA GLN A 638 22.57 11.14 -25.76
C GLN A 638 21.99 9.74 -25.92
N HIS A 639 20.68 9.63 -25.96
CA HIS A 639 19.95 8.36 -25.87
C HIS A 639 20.19 7.39 -27.06
N LEU A 640 20.52 7.88 -28.25
CA LEU A 640 20.86 7.08 -29.44
C LEU A 640 22.13 7.62 -30.06
N GLU A 641 23.26 7.39 -29.40
CA GLU A 641 24.56 7.97 -29.86
C GLU A 641 25.52 6.92 -30.41
N ILE A 642 25.51 5.70 -29.83
CA ILE A 642 26.46 4.66 -30.25
C ILE A 642 25.68 3.42 -30.64
N PHE A 643 25.96 2.87 -31.83
CA PHE A 643 25.34 1.64 -32.34
C PHE A 643 26.39 0.56 -32.51
N ASP A 644 26.09 -0.67 -32.11
CA ASP A 644 26.99 -1.82 -32.23
C ASP A 644 26.27 -3.17 -32.21
N ASN A 645 26.93 -4.21 -32.68
CA ASN A 645 26.43 -5.59 -32.62
C ASN A 645 26.48 -6.17 -31.18
N SER A 646 27.44 -5.75 -30.37
CA SER A 646 27.60 -6.26 -29.01
C SER A 646 28.04 -5.14 -28.08
N VAL A 647 27.25 -4.91 -27.04
CA VAL A 647 27.53 -3.85 -26.06
C VAL A 647 27.31 -4.40 -24.65
N VAL A 648 28.28 -4.15 -23.76
CA VAL A 648 28.16 -4.41 -22.33
C VAL A 648 28.49 -3.13 -21.56
N VAL A 649 27.59 -2.72 -20.68
CA VAL A 649 27.72 -1.52 -19.86
C VAL A 649 27.73 -1.92 -18.38
N ALA A 650 28.76 -1.52 -17.66
CA ALA A 650 28.81 -1.57 -16.19
C ALA A 650 28.59 -0.16 -15.64
N LYS A 651 27.71 -0.03 -14.65
CA LYS A 651 27.38 1.23 -13.97
C LYS A 651 27.47 1.04 -12.47
N ILE A 652 28.07 1.99 -11.79
CA ILE A 652 28.09 2.06 -10.33
C ILE A 652 27.52 3.42 -9.93
N ALA A 653 26.56 3.41 -9.02
CA ALA A 653 26.01 4.65 -8.48
C ALA A 653 25.96 4.64 -6.95
N LEU A 654 26.24 5.81 -6.37
CA LEU A 654 26.02 6.11 -4.96
C LEU A 654 24.88 7.12 -4.89
N ARG A 655 23.78 6.75 -4.20
CA ARG A 655 22.63 7.61 -3.99
C ARG A 655 22.50 7.99 -2.53
N TYR A 656 22.40 9.30 -2.26
CA TYR A 656 22.18 9.87 -0.95
C TYR A 656 20.76 10.42 -0.83
N ASN A 657 20.03 10.00 0.21
CA ASN A 657 18.70 10.47 0.51
C ASN A 657 18.77 11.69 1.42
N ILE A 658 18.46 12.89 0.90
CA ILE A 658 18.45 14.14 1.64
C ILE A 658 17.19 14.23 2.54
N GLY A 659 16.07 13.69 2.07
CA GLY A 659 14.79 13.69 2.77
C GLY A 659 13.88 12.57 2.27
N ARG A 660 12.59 12.66 2.54
CA ARG A 660 11.63 11.59 2.16
C ARG A 660 11.59 11.32 0.66
N ASN A 661 11.67 12.37 -0.18
CA ASN A 661 11.50 12.28 -1.64
C ASN A 661 12.62 13.03 -2.42
N HIS A 662 13.73 13.37 -1.78
CA HIS A 662 14.84 14.08 -2.43
C HIS A 662 16.10 13.22 -2.40
N TYR A 663 16.69 13.02 -3.57
CA TYR A 663 17.84 12.16 -3.76
C TYR A 663 18.91 12.87 -4.57
N VAL A 664 20.17 12.65 -4.24
CA VAL A 664 21.31 13.02 -5.07
C VAL A 664 22.07 11.73 -5.39
N SER A 665 22.45 11.55 -6.65
CA SER A 665 23.18 10.37 -7.10
C SER A 665 24.47 10.79 -7.82
N LEU A 666 25.55 10.11 -7.51
CA LEU A 666 26.80 10.14 -8.26
C LEU A 666 26.96 8.79 -8.94
N ALA A 667 27.17 8.80 -10.25
CA ALA A 667 27.32 7.56 -11.02
C ALA A 667 28.51 7.64 -11.97
N GLY A 668 29.16 6.48 -12.18
CA GLY A 668 30.17 6.25 -13.20
C GLY A 668 29.76 5.08 -14.08
N ASN A 669 30.07 5.15 -15.37
CA ASN A 669 29.83 4.10 -16.36
C ASN A 669 31.11 3.70 -17.05
N TYR A 670 31.17 2.42 -17.40
CA TYR A 670 32.15 1.86 -18.32
C TYR A 670 31.43 0.96 -19.32
N ALA A 671 31.73 1.09 -20.60
CA ALA A 671 31.17 0.23 -21.64
C ALA A 671 32.26 -0.37 -22.50
N LYS A 672 32.02 -1.60 -22.89
CA LYS A 672 32.80 -2.29 -23.92
C LYS A 672 31.92 -2.59 -25.11
N GLN A 673 32.41 -2.22 -26.28
CA GLN A 673 31.83 -2.49 -27.60
C GLN A 673 32.64 -3.55 -28.34
N VAL A 674 31.97 -4.38 -29.12
CA VAL A 674 32.61 -5.38 -29.96
C VAL A 674 31.95 -5.37 -31.34
N ILE A 675 32.66 -4.89 -32.34
CA ILE A 675 32.18 -4.72 -33.69
C ILE A 675 31.97 -6.07 -34.42
N ASN A 676 32.73 -7.12 -34.06
CA ASN A 676 32.58 -8.48 -34.59
C ASN A 676 32.66 -9.53 -33.49
N SER A 677 31.82 -10.57 -33.57
CA SER A 677 31.78 -11.68 -32.63
C SER A 677 33.10 -12.48 -32.55
N GLU A 678 33.90 -12.47 -33.60
CA GLU A 678 35.24 -13.08 -33.63
C GLU A 678 36.30 -12.32 -32.83
N GLN A 679 36.03 -11.07 -32.47
CA GLN A 679 36.95 -10.19 -31.73
C GLN A 679 36.51 -9.93 -30.28
N PHE A 680 35.73 -10.81 -29.70
CA PHE A 680 35.33 -10.69 -28.30
C PHE A 680 36.49 -10.98 -27.37
N GLU A 681 37.43 -10.05 -27.27
CA GLU A 681 38.45 -10.00 -26.24
C GLU A 681 38.03 -9.04 -25.13
N LEU A 682 37.83 -9.56 -23.93
CA LEU A 682 37.39 -8.81 -22.74
C LEU A 682 38.35 -7.66 -22.32
N LEU A 683 39.49 -7.52 -22.96
CA LEU A 683 40.57 -6.60 -22.58
C LEU A 683 41.12 -5.72 -23.73
N ASN A 684 40.42 -5.62 -24.85
CA ASN A 684 40.87 -4.75 -25.93
C ASN A 684 40.52 -3.28 -25.63
N LYS A 685 41.55 -2.44 -25.44
CA LYS A 685 41.43 -1.04 -25.00
C LYS A 685 40.81 -0.10 -26.04
N ASP A 686 40.86 -0.47 -27.32
CA ASP A 686 40.40 0.41 -28.39
C ASP A 686 38.86 0.53 -28.49
N ASN A 687 38.12 -0.38 -27.83
CA ASN A 687 36.66 -0.44 -27.82
C ASN A 687 36.05 -0.06 -26.46
N ASP A 688 36.81 0.60 -25.61
CA ASP A 688 36.37 0.95 -24.26
C ASP A 688 35.81 2.39 -24.22
N VAL A 689 34.66 2.58 -23.58
CA VAL A 689 34.09 3.90 -23.31
C VAL A 689 33.96 4.09 -21.80
N LEU A 690 34.67 5.06 -21.26
CA LEU A 690 34.62 5.41 -19.84
C LEU A 690 34.01 6.80 -19.66
N ARG A 691 32.99 6.94 -18.83
CA ARG A 691 32.43 8.21 -18.35
C ARG A 691 31.83 8.12 -16.94
#